data_62cc96752b4cb99e712155be704c4a06
#
_entry.id   62cc96752b4cb99e712155be704c4a06
#
_cell.length_a   1.000
_cell.length_b   1.000
_cell.length_c   1.000
_cell.angle_alpha   90.00
_cell.angle_beta   90.00
_cell.angle_gamma   90.00
#
_symmetry.space_group_name_H-M   'P 1'
#
loop_
_entity.id
_entity.type
_entity.pdbx_description
1 polymer ?
#
loop_
_entity_poly.entity_id
_entity_poly.type
_entity_poly.pdbx_seq_one_letter_code
_entity_poly.pdbx_strand_id
1 'polypeptide(L)'
;MRVTLPPYRRWVVPVTAGLLVLGGLPPAVAAGPRPGGPALERLDRGLVAAVTGDGVFLSWRMFAAEATGATATGLAGPDFRVYRDGRPVALVTDSTNWQDPAGTPASRYRVAAVLRGREAGRSAVVTPWAAGHHDLPLRKPADGVTPSGQPYTYAANDMSVGDVDGDGQYEYVVKWDPSNSRDVSLTGYTGPVYLDTYRADGTLLYRIDQGVNIRAGAHYTQFPVYDFDGDGRAELMVKTAPGTRVIRYDAAGREVSQRYVTMPREDVRAGYAHTDDYRLSAAGYREHLVTVFQGWSAHPEVVAGRWPATLEAAFGIAPRYAYPLARADAEALADYFLDVYAPSRSPRNNLRAFEGFILSGPEYLTVFAGDTGRELQTVRYEPGRHDDGLMWGDYALPRIEPGNRVDRFLAGVAYLDGRHPSAVFARGYYTRTTLVAYRWDGRRLSRNWSVDSGWTPMSNPFNDNPHGRDGADPRYGTLTNQGFHSLSAADVDGDGRQEIVYGAATIDDDGSLLYSSFGPLPEGSAAPGQRVRLGHGDAMHVTDIDPDRPGLETFTVHENATGAPYGMALRDAATGEVLSGTYSGRDTGRGMIGDVLPEIRGIESWASLPGGSEASGLHTASGAVLPGPVPGTNQSIRWAGDLTTQLVNGAGDVTPTIDDWRRGVLLTADGTRTNNGTKGNPSLVADVLGDWREELLVRTADSTAVRIYLSTEVTGHKLYTLMQDPQYRVEVARQQTTYNQPSYPGFYLAADTDWAHVPRPAGRGR
;
A
#
# COMPACT_ATOMS: atom_id res chain seq x y z
N MET A 1 -45.57 -3.80 55.23
CA MET A 1 -44.61 -2.70 55.19
C MET A 1 -44.84 -1.95 53.88
N ARG A 2 -45.43 -0.77 53.96
CA ARG A 2 -45.64 0.11 52.78
C ARG A 2 -44.42 0.98 52.60
N VAL A 3 -43.88 1.02 51.38
CA VAL A 3 -42.86 1.98 50.98
C VAL A 3 -43.48 2.94 50.01
N THR A 4 -43.52 4.20 50.38
CA THR A 4 -44.06 5.32 49.60
C THR A 4 -42.99 5.89 48.68
N LEU A 5 -43.34 6.13 47.41
CA LEU A 5 -42.55 6.87 46.44
C LEU A 5 -42.90 8.36 46.47
N PRO A 6 -41.96 9.30 46.28
CA PRO A 6 -42.25 10.73 46.20
C PRO A 6 -42.61 11.19 44.81
N PRO A 7 -43.31 12.35 44.64
CA PRO A 7 -43.98 12.77 43.43
C PRO A 7 -43.09 13.47 42.41
N TYR A 8 -43.36 13.22 41.11
CA TYR A 8 -42.78 13.91 39.96
C TYR A 8 -43.17 15.40 39.92
N ARG A 9 -42.19 16.28 39.83
CA ARG A 9 -42.40 17.69 39.43
C ARG A 9 -42.34 17.80 37.89
N ARG A 10 -43.44 18.27 37.28
CA ARG A 10 -43.49 18.72 35.91
C ARG A 10 -42.85 20.11 35.78
N TRP A 11 -41.87 20.24 34.88
CA TRP A 11 -41.43 21.53 34.42
C TRP A 11 -42.09 21.86 33.08
N VAL A 12 -42.74 23.02 33.01
CA VAL A 12 -43.29 23.62 31.81
C VAL A 12 -42.18 24.45 31.18
N VAL A 13 -41.82 24.18 29.91
CA VAL A 13 -40.88 25.01 29.16
C VAL A 13 -41.68 25.90 28.23
N PRO A 14 -41.49 27.21 28.23
CA PRO A 14 -42.12 28.09 27.24
C PRO A 14 -41.42 27.99 25.88
N VAL A 15 -42.17 27.80 24.81
CA VAL A 15 -41.73 27.90 23.45
C VAL A 15 -41.57 29.36 23.08
N THR A 16 -40.37 29.83 22.86
CA THR A 16 -40.06 31.10 22.22
C THR A 16 -39.71 30.85 20.77
N ALA A 17 -40.49 31.40 19.86
CA ALA A 17 -40.17 31.38 18.41
C ALA A 17 -38.97 32.30 18.15
N GLY A 18 -37.83 31.73 17.75
CA GLY A 18 -36.67 32.47 17.31
C GLY A 18 -36.56 32.52 15.81
N LEU A 19 -36.48 33.70 15.24
CA LEU A 19 -36.15 33.94 13.82
C LEU A 19 -34.82 33.25 13.44
N LEU A 20 -34.86 32.46 12.38
CA LEU A 20 -33.67 31.97 11.68
C LEU A 20 -33.05 33.13 10.92
N VAL A 21 -31.95 33.66 11.44
CA VAL A 21 -31.00 34.47 10.66
C VAL A 21 -30.04 33.51 10.00
N LEU A 22 -30.09 33.42 8.67
CA LEU A 22 -29.10 32.77 7.84
C LEU A 22 -27.81 33.58 7.92
N GLY A 23 -26.96 33.25 8.90
CA GLY A 23 -25.57 33.70 8.96
C GLY A 23 -24.74 32.82 8.05
N GLY A 24 -24.23 33.39 6.94
CA GLY A 24 -23.22 32.72 6.12
C GLY A 24 -22.00 32.36 6.97
N LEU A 25 -21.53 31.14 6.84
CA LEU A 25 -20.26 30.70 7.41
C LEU A 25 -19.13 31.56 6.81
N PRO A 26 -18.19 32.06 7.61
CA PRO A 26 -17.02 32.72 7.04
C PRO A 26 -16.20 31.71 6.24
N PRO A 27 -15.52 32.13 5.14
CA PRO A 27 -14.64 31.24 4.42
C PRO A 27 -13.58 30.68 5.35
N ALA A 28 -13.29 29.38 5.26
CA ALA A 28 -12.24 28.72 6.04
C ALA A 28 -10.90 29.43 5.73
N VAL A 29 -10.39 30.17 6.69
CA VAL A 29 -9.06 30.73 6.65
C VAL A 29 -8.11 29.54 6.78
N ALA A 30 -7.28 29.29 5.78
CA ALA A 30 -6.23 28.29 5.86
C ALA A 30 -5.47 28.47 7.19
N ALA A 31 -5.53 27.47 8.05
CA ALA A 31 -4.85 27.50 9.32
C ALA A 31 -3.34 27.64 9.05
N GLY A 32 -2.75 28.69 9.57
CA GLY A 32 -1.30 28.86 9.53
C GLY A 32 -0.59 27.68 10.19
N PRO A 33 0.69 27.42 9.83
CA PRO A 33 1.41 26.25 10.32
C PRO A 33 1.34 26.15 11.85
N ARG A 34 0.73 25.06 12.34
CA ARG A 34 0.68 24.77 13.77
C ARG A 34 2.10 24.45 14.27
N PRO A 35 2.55 24.97 15.43
CA PRO A 35 3.82 24.55 16.00
C PRO A 35 3.79 23.05 16.29
N GLY A 36 4.60 22.24 15.57
CA GLY A 36 4.74 20.81 15.82
C GLY A 36 4.19 19.88 14.72
N GLY A 37 4.11 20.31 13.47
CA GLY A 37 3.74 19.46 12.33
C GLY A 37 4.65 18.24 12.12
N PRO A 38 4.35 17.38 11.09
CA PRO A 38 5.05 16.14 10.81
C PRO A 38 6.57 16.29 10.76
N ALA A 39 7.28 15.29 11.25
CA ALA A 39 8.73 15.22 11.14
C ALA A 39 9.09 14.90 9.69
N LEU A 40 9.55 15.89 8.94
CA LEU A 40 10.00 15.69 7.55
C LEU A 40 11.42 15.16 7.50
N GLU A 41 11.73 14.34 6.49
CA GLU A 41 13.06 13.81 6.24
C GLU A 41 14.09 14.91 5.91
N ARG A 42 15.32 14.71 6.35
CA ARG A 42 16.44 15.64 6.15
C ARG A 42 17.23 15.24 4.90
N LEU A 43 16.71 15.59 3.74
CA LEU A 43 17.30 15.22 2.47
C LEU A 43 18.46 16.16 2.06
N ASP A 44 19.37 15.63 1.26
CA ASP A 44 20.34 16.45 0.52
C ASP A 44 19.67 17.14 -0.69
N ARG A 45 20.45 17.89 -1.50
CA ARG A 45 19.90 18.58 -2.69
C ARG A 45 19.42 17.66 -3.79
N GLY A 46 19.69 16.37 -3.75
CA GLY A 46 19.30 15.42 -4.78
C GLY A 46 19.76 15.80 -6.17
N LEU A 47 20.88 16.58 -6.29
CA LEU A 47 21.37 17.03 -7.60
C LEU A 47 21.71 15.84 -8.48
N VAL A 48 21.08 15.80 -9.63
CA VAL A 48 21.37 14.86 -10.71
C VAL A 48 21.68 15.62 -11.99
N ALA A 49 22.54 15.05 -12.82
CA ALA A 49 22.90 15.57 -14.15
C ALA A 49 22.82 14.43 -15.16
N ALA A 50 22.31 14.70 -16.36
CA ALA A 50 22.22 13.71 -17.44
C ALA A 50 22.61 14.32 -18.78
N VAL A 51 23.35 13.57 -19.59
CA VAL A 51 23.67 13.97 -20.98
C VAL A 51 22.41 13.91 -21.83
N THR A 52 22.17 14.97 -22.58
CA THR A 52 21.08 15.08 -23.56
C THR A 52 21.62 15.43 -24.94
N GLY A 53 20.78 15.47 -25.95
CA GLY A 53 21.15 15.98 -27.30
C GLY A 53 21.60 17.44 -27.32
N ASP A 54 21.15 18.22 -26.34
CA ASP A 54 21.39 19.69 -26.23
C ASP A 54 22.40 20.04 -25.13
N GLY A 55 23.23 19.10 -24.69
CA GLY A 55 24.25 19.31 -23.65
C GLY A 55 24.00 18.47 -22.39
N VAL A 56 23.87 19.11 -21.23
CA VAL A 56 23.64 18.43 -19.96
C VAL A 56 22.43 19.02 -19.24
N PHE A 57 21.43 18.20 -18.99
CA PHE A 57 20.31 18.55 -18.14
C PHE A 57 20.67 18.35 -16.67
N LEU A 58 20.22 19.26 -15.81
CA LEU A 58 20.40 19.22 -14.36
C LEU A 58 19.05 19.37 -13.67
N SER A 59 18.87 18.65 -12.55
CA SER A 59 17.69 18.75 -11.70
C SER A 59 18.11 18.63 -10.23
N TRP A 60 17.41 19.34 -9.31
CA TRP A 60 17.72 19.34 -7.88
C TRP A 60 16.50 19.68 -7.03
N ARG A 61 16.54 19.36 -5.74
CA ARG A 61 15.46 19.62 -4.79
C ARG A 61 15.44 21.08 -4.33
N MET A 62 14.25 21.66 -4.23
CA MET A 62 13.89 22.70 -3.28
C MET A 62 13.28 22.05 -2.04
N PHE A 63 13.49 22.58 -0.86
CA PHE A 63 12.89 22.06 0.37
C PHE A 63 11.62 22.82 0.75
N ALA A 64 10.65 22.16 1.39
CA ALA A 64 9.41 22.78 1.83
C ALA A 64 9.67 24.01 2.75
N ALA A 65 10.65 23.91 3.66
CA ALA A 65 11.06 25.00 4.52
C ALA A 65 11.70 26.20 3.81
N GLU A 66 12.05 26.08 2.55
CA GLU A 66 12.60 27.16 1.72
C GLU A 66 11.51 27.96 0.99
N ALA A 67 10.29 27.44 0.93
CA ALA A 67 9.15 28.11 0.30
C ALA A 67 8.72 29.33 1.12
N THR A 68 8.67 30.50 0.47
CA THR A 68 8.38 31.79 1.15
C THR A 68 7.07 32.42 0.69
N GLY A 69 6.44 31.90 -0.34
CA GLY A 69 5.21 32.39 -0.94
C GLY A 69 4.87 31.65 -2.23
N ALA A 70 4.04 32.26 -3.06
CA ALA A 70 3.66 31.77 -4.36
C ALA A 70 4.06 32.74 -5.48
N THR A 71 4.22 32.23 -6.71
CA THR A 71 4.38 32.96 -7.95
C THR A 71 3.30 32.50 -8.94
N ALA A 72 3.31 33.02 -10.14
CA ALA A 72 2.36 32.57 -11.18
C ALA A 72 2.62 31.14 -11.66
N THR A 73 3.83 30.60 -11.49
CA THR A 73 4.24 29.29 -12.04
C THR A 73 4.85 28.38 -10.98
N GLY A 74 4.70 28.68 -9.70
CA GLY A 74 5.26 27.84 -8.66
C GLY A 74 5.34 28.53 -7.30
N LEU A 75 6.14 27.97 -6.43
CA LEU A 75 6.42 28.55 -5.12
C LEU A 75 7.58 29.55 -5.18
N ALA A 76 7.44 30.65 -4.47
CA ALA A 76 8.56 31.55 -4.21
C ALA A 76 9.54 30.88 -3.21
N GLY A 77 10.84 31.03 -3.44
CA GLY A 77 11.88 30.43 -2.61
C GLY A 77 13.27 30.91 -3.03
N PRO A 78 14.34 30.18 -2.69
CA PRO A 78 15.70 30.56 -3.08
C PRO A 78 15.88 30.55 -4.60
N ASP A 79 16.76 31.42 -5.09
CA ASP A 79 17.40 31.19 -6.39
C ASP A 79 18.44 30.09 -6.26
N PHE A 80 18.87 29.52 -7.40
CA PHE A 80 19.88 28.47 -7.40
C PHE A 80 21.05 28.85 -8.32
N ARG A 81 22.25 28.87 -7.77
CA ARG A 81 23.47 29.07 -8.53
C ARG A 81 24.06 27.74 -8.98
N VAL A 82 24.16 27.58 -10.29
CA VAL A 82 24.75 26.38 -10.91
C VAL A 82 26.24 26.63 -11.17
N TYR A 83 27.03 25.64 -10.77
CA TYR A 83 28.48 25.60 -11.01
C TYR A 83 28.81 24.45 -11.96
N ARG A 84 29.60 24.73 -12.98
CA ARG A 84 30.29 23.74 -13.82
C ARG A 84 31.78 23.89 -13.63
N ASP A 85 32.48 22.80 -13.32
CA ASP A 85 33.95 22.74 -13.10
C ASP A 85 34.46 23.80 -12.11
N GLY A 86 33.67 24.05 -11.05
CA GLY A 86 33.98 25.02 -10.00
C GLY A 86 33.67 26.51 -10.36
N ARG A 87 33.17 26.80 -11.57
CA ARG A 87 32.82 28.16 -12.03
C ARG A 87 31.30 28.32 -12.05
N PRO A 88 30.76 29.47 -11.61
CA PRO A 88 29.33 29.75 -11.75
C PRO A 88 28.98 29.92 -13.25
N VAL A 89 27.95 29.22 -13.71
CA VAL A 89 27.50 29.24 -15.13
C VAL A 89 26.07 29.71 -15.29
N ALA A 90 25.22 29.59 -14.27
CA ALA A 90 23.84 30.06 -14.27
C ALA A 90 23.36 30.50 -12.88
N LEU A 91 22.33 31.35 -12.86
CA LEU A 91 21.47 31.63 -11.72
C LEU A 91 20.04 31.34 -12.14
N VAL A 92 19.44 30.27 -11.59
CA VAL A 92 18.08 29.85 -11.90
C VAL A 92 17.15 30.38 -10.82
N THR A 93 16.08 31.08 -11.20
CA THR A 93 15.21 31.84 -10.29
C THR A 93 13.80 31.27 -10.18
N ASP A 94 13.34 30.58 -11.23
CA ASP A 94 11.94 30.19 -11.45
C ASP A 94 11.69 28.69 -11.49
N SER A 95 12.75 27.88 -11.39
CA SER A 95 12.66 26.42 -11.43
C SER A 95 13.74 25.75 -10.57
N THR A 96 13.75 24.41 -10.55
CA THR A 96 14.75 23.57 -9.90
C THR A 96 15.41 22.61 -10.90
N ASN A 97 15.47 23.03 -12.16
CA ASN A 97 16.15 22.32 -13.24
C ASN A 97 16.79 23.34 -14.21
N TRP A 98 17.72 22.86 -15.01
CA TRP A 98 18.42 23.72 -15.98
C TRP A 98 19.12 22.87 -17.05
N GLN A 99 19.04 23.34 -18.33
CA GLN A 99 19.77 22.77 -19.45
C GLN A 99 21.07 23.55 -19.68
N ASP A 100 22.21 22.89 -19.57
CA ASP A 100 23.53 23.45 -19.88
C ASP A 100 23.94 23.09 -21.31
N PRO A 101 23.79 24.00 -22.30
CA PRO A 101 24.14 23.71 -23.70
C PRO A 101 25.64 23.58 -23.94
N ALA A 102 26.47 24.01 -23.00
CA ALA A 102 27.94 23.88 -23.08
C ALA A 102 28.48 22.76 -22.16
N GLY A 103 27.56 22.00 -21.52
CA GLY A 103 27.90 20.84 -20.71
C GLY A 103 28.41 19.68 -21.54
N THR A 104 29.27 18.88 -20.93
CA THR A 104 29.84 17.65 -21.53
C THR A 104 29.76 16.49 -20.57
N PRO A 105 29.90 15.23 -21.01
CA PRO A 105 29.95 14.08 -20.12
C PRO A 105 31.06 14.13 -19.05
N ALA A 106 32.12 14.93 -19.27
CA ALA A 106 33.22 15.11 -18.34
C ALA A 106 33.04 16.28 -17.36
N SER A 107 31.99 17.08 -17.53
CA SER A 107 31.70 18.23 -16.67
C SER A 107 31.36 17.79 -15.25
N ARG A 108 31.69 18.63 -14.28
CA ARG A 108 31.39 18.41 -12.86
C ARG A 108 30.47 19.51 -12.37
N TYR A 109 29.30 19.14 -11.85
CA TYR A 109 28.29 20.09 -11.45
C TYR A 109 28.08 20.15 -9.95
N ARG A 110 27.68 21.32 -9.50
CA ARG A 110 27.21 21.61 -8.13
C ARG A 110 26.15 22.71 -8.20
N VAL A 111 25.18 22.64 -7.29
CA VAL A 111 24.17 23.69 -7.10
C VAL A 111 24.25 24.25 -5.67
N ALA A 112 24.04 25.56 -5.54
CA ALA A 112 23.91 26.22 -4.24
C ALA A 112 22.62 27.06 -4.21
N ALA A 113 21.83 26.93 -3.15
CA ALA A 113 20.70 27.81 -2.92
C ALA A 113 21.22 29.24 -2.60
N VAL A 114 20.53 30.24 -3.12
CA VAL A 114 20.85 31.66 -2.91
C VAL A 114 19.68 32.34 -2.21
N LEU A 115 19.86 32.64 -0.94
CA LEU A 115 18.87 33.32 -0.10
C LEU A 115 19.34 34.73 0.18
N ARG A 116 18.55 35.77 -0.22
CA ARG A 116 18.86 37.16 -0.01
C ARG A 116 20.28 37.55 -0.51
N GLY A 117 20.65 37.01 -1.68
CA GLY A 117 21.95 37.26 -2.32
C GLY A 117 23.14 36.48 -1.71
N ARG A 118 22.92 35.60 -0.73
CA ARG A 118 23.98 34.80 -0.10
C ARG A 118 23.73 33.31 -0.36
N GLU A 119 24.81 32.61 -0.68
CA GLU A 119 24.74 31.16 -0.85
C GLU A 119 24.57 30.44 0.50
N ALA A 120 23.65 29.48 0.49
CA ALA A 120 23.38 28.56 1.58
C ALA A 120 23.12 27.14 1.00
N GLY A 121 23.52 26.09 1.69
CA GLY A 121 23.20 24.71 1.31
C GLY A 121 23.69 24.32 -0.09
N ARG A 122 24.94 23.93 -0.21
CA ARG A 122 25.54 23.44 -1.46
C ARG A 122 25.32 21.93 -1.60
N SER A 123 25.00 21.48 -2.83
CA SER A 123 24.97 20.05 -3.14
C SER A 123 26.37 19.40 -3.08
N ALA A 124 26.41 18.09 -3.05
CA ALA A 124 27.57 17.34 -3.51
C ALA A 124 27.93 17.69 -4.95
N VAL A 125 29.13 17.29 -5.40
CA VAL A 125 29.53 17.41 -6.82
C VAL A 125 29.12 16.15 -7.54
N VAL A 126 28.42 16.30 -8.68
CA VAL A 126 28.00 15.18 -9.52
C VAL A 126 28.66 15.26 -10.90
N THR A 127 28.77 14.10 -11.54
CA THR A 127 29.09 13.95 -12.96
C THR A 127 27.84 13.49 -13.69
N PRO A 128 27.63 13.90 -14.97
CA PRO A 128 26.45 13.51 -15.72
C PRO A 128 26.35 12.00 -15.93
N TRP A 129 25.15 11.47 -15.79
CA TRP A 129 24.79 10.18 -16.35
C TRP A 129 24.94 10.21 -17.87
N ALA A 130 25.23 9.05 -18.46
CA ALA A 130 25.43 8.97 -19.91
C ALA A 130 24.15 9.22 -20.72
N ALA A 131 22.98 9.11 -20.09
CA ALA A 131 21.66 9.35 -20.67
C ALA A 131 20.67 9.76 -19.57
N GLY A 132 19.39 9.96 -19.89
CA GLY A 132 18.32 10.21 -18.92
C GLY A 132 17.99 9.02 -18.01
N HIS A 133 18.92 8.10 -17.81
CA HIS A 133 18.75 6.98 -16.88
C HIS A 133 20.09 6.51 -16.31
N HIS A 134 20.00 5.79 -15.19
CA HIS A 134 21.10 5.15 -14.51
C HIS A 134 20.70 3.74 -14.05
N ASP A 135 21.61 2.77 -14.15
CA ASP A 135 21.39 1.42 -13.67
C ASP A 135 21.97 1.26 -12.27
N LEU A 136 21.11 0.97 -11.29
CA LEU A 136 21.50 0.52 -9.95
C LEU A 136 21.83 -0.98 -10.03
N PRO A 137 23.10 -1.38 -9.96
CA PRO A 137 23.47 -2.79 -10.08
C PRO A 137 22.97 -3.59 -8.88
N LEU A 138 22.43 -4.78 -9.15
CA LEU A 138 21.86 -5.66 -8.14
C LEU A 138 22.62 -6.98 -8.06
N ARG A 139 22.57 -7.58 -6.87
CA ARG A 139 23.10 -8.92 -6.62
C ARG A 139 21.96 -9.95 -6.59
N LYS A 140 21.62 -10.49 -7.75
CA LYS A 140 20.58 -11.52 -7.89
C LYS A 140 20.84 -12.73 -6.99
N PRO A 141 19.81 -13.21 -6.23
CA PRO A 141 19.93 -14.44 -5.47
C PRO A 141 20.16 -15.67 -6.36
N ALA A 142 20.75 -16.71 -5.80
CA ALA A 142 20.91 -17.99 -6.49
C ALA A 142 19.56 -18.67 -6.71
N ASP A 143 19.41 -19.36 -7.83
CA ASP A 143 18.24 -20.19 -8.14
C ASP A 143 18.08 -21.32 -7.12
N GLY A 144 16.87 -21.84 -6.97
CA GLY A 144 16.54 -22.87 -6.00
C GLY A 144 15.61 -23.93 -6.53
N VAL A 145 15.30 -24.89 -5.66
CA VAL A 145 14.36 -25.98 -5.93
C VAL A 145 13.44 -26.17 -4.71
N THR A 146 12.14 -26.31 -4.94
CA THR A 146 11.16 -26.54 -3.87
C THR A 146 11.24 -27.98 -3.33
N PRO A 147 10.62 -28.28 -2.17
CA PRO A 147 10.53 -29.66 -1.66
C PRO A 147 9.87 -30.65 -2.64
N SER A 148 8.97 -30.17 -3.50
CA SER A 148 8.33 -30.99 -4.56
C SER A 148 9.17 -31.09 -5.85
N GLY A 149 10.41 -30.57 -5.87
CA GLY A 149 11.31 -30.66 -7.01
C GLY A 149 11.11 -29.59 -8.09
N GLN A 150 10.26 -28.57 -7.86
CA GLN A 150 10.04 -27.47 -8.81
C GLN A 150 11.22 -26.49 -8.75
N PRO A 151 11.95 -26.25 -9.86
CA PRO A 151 12.99 -25.23 -9.90
C PRO A 151 12.36 -23.83 -9.94
N TYR A 152 13.07 -22.83 -9.39
CA TYR A 152 12.69 -21.42 -9.45
C TYR A 152 13.93 -20.53 -9.56
N THR A 153 13.76 -19.39 -10.18
CA THR A 153 14.74 -18.31 -10.28
C THR A 153 14.21 -17.08 -9.53
N TYR A 154 14.93 -15.96 -9.56
CA TYR A 154 14.51 -14.71 -8.93
C TYR A 154 14.39 -13.57 -9.93
N ALA A 155 13.44 -12.66 -9.67
CA ALA A 155 13.36 -11.36 -10.30
C ALA A 155 13.29 -10.26 -9.23
N ALA A 156 13.92 -9.11 -9.49
CA ALA A 156 13.71 -7.90 -8.69
C ALA A 156 12.26 -7.46 -8.87
N ASN A 157 11.59 -7.12 -7.77
CA ASN A 157 10.16 -6.82 -7.76
C ASN A 157 9.92 -5.44 -7.13
N ASP A 158 9.06 -5.37 -6.12
CA ASP A 158 8.71 -4.13 -5.44
C ASP A 158 9.92 -3.50 -4.74
N MET A 159 9.90 -2.18 -4.64
CA MET A 159 10.93 -1.41 -3.94
C MET A 159 10.30 -0.43 -2.96
N SER A 160 11.11 -0.04 -1.98
CA SER A 160 10.88 1.12 -1.13
C SER A 160 12.21 1.86 -0.93
N VAL A 161 12.14 3.11 -0.48
CA VAL A 161 13.33 3.95 -0.27
C VAL A 161 13.31 4.57 1.12
N GLY A 162 14.50 4.82 1.67
CA GLY A 162 14.69 5.56 2.91
C GLY A 162 16.15 5.98 3.04
N ASP A 163 16.41 7.11 3.68
CA ASP A 163 17.74 7.50 4.11
C ASP A 163 18.13 6.65 5.33
N VAL A 164 18.82 5.52 5.10
CA VAL A 164 19.09 4.56 6.16
C VAL A 164 20.37 4.87 6.94
N ASP A 165 21.29 5.67 6.39
CA ASP A 165 22.55 6.02 7.06
C ASP A 165 22.65 7.50 7.50
N GLY A 166 21.63 8.31 7.18
CA GLY A 166 21.49 9.68 7.64
C GLY A 166 22.31 10.70 6.83
N ASP A 167 22.68 10.36 5.60
CA ASP A 167 23.48 11.25 4.74
C ASP A 167 22.62 12.18 3.85
N GLY A 168 21.30 11.98 3.86
CA GLY A 168 20.31 12.74 3.11
C GLY A 168 20.04 12.20 1.71
N GLN A 169 20.67 11.10 1.30
CA GLN A 169 20.37 10.37 0.08
C GLN A 169 19.54 9.15 0.41
N TYR A 170 18.77 8.65 -0.57
CA TYR A 170 17.99 7.45 -0.37
C TYR A 170 18.80 6.19 -0.69
N GLU A 171 18.71 5.20 0.19
CA GLU A 171 19.00 3.81 -0.11
C GLU A 171 17.76 3.12 -0.64
N TYR A 172 18.01 2.05 -1.40
CA TYR A 172 17.00 1.28 -2.14
C TYR A 172 16.83 -0.09 -1.51
N VAL A 173 15.62 -0.36 -1.01
CA VAL A 173 15.22 -1.68 -0.52
C VAL A 173 14.49 -2.43 -1.62
N VAL A 174 15.08 -3.51 -2.11
CA VAL A 174 14.60 -4.31 -3.24
C VAL A 174 14.09 -5.64 -2.74
N LYS A 175 12.84 -5.96 -3.07
CA LYS A 175 12.25 -7.28 -2.84
C LYS A 175 12.60 -8.19 -4.01
N TRP A 176 13.08 -9.38 -3.70
CA TRP A 176 13.31 -10.46 -4.65
C TRP A 176 12.19 -11.47 -4.57
N ASP A 177 11.41 -11.58 -5.65
CA ASP A 177 10.36 -12.59 -5.77
C ASP A 177 10.87 -13.82 -6.54
N PRO A 178 10.64 -15.03 -6.02
CA PRO A 178 10.91 -16.25 -6.76
C PRO A 178 9.90 -16.41 -7.89
N SER A 179 10.32 -16.96 -9.03
CA SER A 179 9.49 -17.15 -10.23
C SER A 179 8.26 -18.05 -10.01
N ASN A 180 8.23 -18.78 -8.90
CA ASN A 180 7.12 -19.62 -8.46
C ASN A 180 6.30 -18.96 -7.32
N SER A 181 6.35 -17.63 -7.17
CA SER A 181 5.43 -16.87 -6.31
C SER A 181 3.97 -17.21 -6.61
N ARG A 182 3.14 -17.21 -5.58
CA ARG A 182 1.73 -17.62 -5.68
C ARG A 182 0.81 -16.57 -5.09
N ASP A 183 -0.33 -16.39 -5.73
CA ASP A 183 -1.45 -15.78 -5.03
C ASP A 183 -1.85 -16.63 -3.83
N VAL A 184 -2.42 -16.01 -2.79
CA VAL A 184 -2.85 -16.71 -1.57
C VAL A 184 -3.94 -17.76 -1.83
N SER A 185 -4.63 -17.71 -2.95
CA SER A 185 -5.63 -18.68 -3.40
C SER A 185 -5.04 -19.89 -4.15
N LEU A 186 -3.76 -19.88 -4.47
CA LEU A 186 -3.13 -20.90 -5.31
C LEU A 186 -2.24 -21.84 -4.49
N THR A 187 -2.39 -23.15 -4.74
CA THR A 187 -1.56 -24.19 -4.12
C THR A 187 -0.14 -24.21 -4.70
N GLY A 188 0.80 -24.82 -4.00
CA GLY A 188 2.19 -25.04 -4.39
C GLY A 188 3.18 -24.37 -3.44
N TYR A 189 4.37 -24.97 -3.32
CA TYR A 189 5.49 -24.36 -2.60
C TYR A 189 6.01 -23.14 -3.35
N THR A 190 6.55 -22.18 -2.60
CA THR A 190 7.30 -21.03 -3.14
C THR A 190 8.75 -21.06 -2.66
N GLY A 191 9.65 -20.43 -3.40
CA GLY A 191 10.96 -20.05 -2.88
C GLY A 191 10.82 -19.00 -1.77
N PRO A 192 11.87 -18.79 -0.94
CA PRO A 192 11.88 -17.71 0.04
C PRO A 192 11.94 -16.34 -0.65
N VAL A 193 11.39 -15.32 0.01
CA VAL A 193 11.53 -13.91 -0.40
C VAL A 193 12.79 -13.34 0.23
N TYR A 194 13.51 -12.48 -0.49
CA TYR A 194 14.62 -11.70 0.06
C TYR A 194 14.30 -10.20 -0.02
N LEU A 195 14.79 -9.45 0.96
CA LEU A 195 14.81 -7.98 0.95
C LEU A 195 16.27 -7.54 1.04
N ASP A 196 16.75 -6.87 0.01
CA ASP A 196 18.12 -6.36 -0.11
C ASP A 196 18.14 -4.85 0.02
N THR A 197 19.03 -4.31 0.81
CA THR A 197 19.26 -2.86 0.93
C THR A 197 20.53 -2.46 0.21
N TYR A 198 20.41 -1.54 -0.75
CA TYR A 198 21.50 -1.05 -1.59
C TYR A 198 21.70 0.45 -1.43
N ARG A 199 22.96 0.89 -1.43
CA ARG A 199 23.31 2.29 -1.69
C ARG A 199 23.10 2.63 -3.17
N ALA A 200 23.02 3.93 -3.49
CA ALA A 200 22.87 4.41 -4.85
C ALA A 200 24.00 3.97 -5.82
N ASP A 201 25.17 3.61 -5.30
CA ASP A 201 26.30 3.05 -6.08
C ASP A 201 26.22 1.53 -6.33
N GLY A 202 25.13 0.88 -5.86
CA GLY A 202 24.94 -0.56 -5.98
C GLY A 202 25.60 -1.39 -4.88
N THR A 203 26.17 -0.76 -3.87
CA THR A 203 26.75 -1.49 -2.72
C THR A 203 25.62 -2.15 -1.91
N LEU A 204 25.59 -3.48 -1.89
CA LEU A 204 24.68 -4.26 -1.05
C LEU A 204 25.12 -4.18 0.42
N LEU A 205 24.29 -3.58 1.27
CA LEU A 205 24.55 -3.45 2.71
C LEU A 205 24.23 -4.75 3.45
N TYR A 206 23.05 -5.30 3.21
CA TYR A 206 22.60 -6.57 3.79
C TYR A 206 21.42 -7.14 2.99
N ARG A 207 21.12 -8.42 3.26
CA ARG A 207 19.97 -9.17 2.77
C ARG A 207 19.19 -9.72 3.96
N ILE A 208 17.88 -9.51 3.98
CA ILE A 208 16.95 -10.23 4.85
C ILE A 208 16.42 -11.43 4.07
N ASP A 209 16.78 -12.62 4.51
CA ASP A 209 16.20 -13.88 4.02
C ASP A 209 14.95 -14.18 4.88
N GLN A 210 13.77 -14.11 4.27
CA GLN A 210 12.50 -14.36 4.98
C GLN A 210 12.33 -15.83 5.41
N GLY A 211 13.14 -16.73 4.87
CA GLY A 211 13.06 -18.15 5.16
C GLY A 211 11.85 -18.82 4.51
N VAL A 212 11.65 -20.10 4.87
CA VAL A 212 10.61 -20.94 4.26
C VAL A 212 9.22 -20.73 4.86
N ASN A 213 9.14 -20.13 6.05
CA ASN A 213 7.90 -19.95 6.80
C ASN A 213 7.15 -18.66 6.49
N ILE A 214 7.64 -17.88 5.51
CA ILE A 214 6.92 -16.80 4.83
C ILE A 214 6.76 -17.22 3.37
N ARG A 215 5.53 -17.33 2.91
CA ARG A 215 5.22 -17.67 1.52
C ARG A 215 5.51 -16.48 0.61
N ALA A 216 5.85 -16.70 -0.66
CA ALA A 216 6.08 -15.63 -1.64
C ALA A 216 4.83 -15.34 -2.46
N GLY A 217 4.60 -14.06 -2.73
CA GLY A 217 3.50 -13.51 -3.52
C GLY A 217 3.13 -12.10 -3.05
N ALA A 218 2.28 -11.43 -3.79
CA ALA A 218 1.95 -10.01 -3.56
C ALA A 218 1.38 -9.73 -2.15
N HIS A 219 0.73 -10.69 -1.52
CA HIS A 219 0.01 -10.48 -0.25
C HIS A 219 0.80 -10.85 1.01
N TYR A 220 2.01 -11.44 0.91
CA TYR A 220 2.67 -12.04 2.07
C TYR A 220 3.71 -11.14 2.74
N THR A 221 4.46 -10.34 1.96
CA THR A 221 5.60 -9.57 2.45
C THR A 221 5.41 -8.10 2.14
N GLN A 222 5.00 -7.34 3.15
CA GLN A 222 4.87 -5.89 3.12
C GLN A 222 5.97 -5.30 4.00
N PHE A 223 6.73 -4.31 3.49
CA PHE A 223 7.97 -3.85 4.12
C PHE A 223 8.11 -2.32 4.09
N PRO A 224 7.33 -1.57 4.86
CA PRO A 224 7.50 -0.13 4.95
C PRO A 224 8.91 0.23 5.44
N VAL A 225 9.52 1.20 4.74
CA VAL A 225 10.83 1.79 5.04
C VAL A 225 10.61 3.26 5.37
N TYR A 226 10.93 3.65 6.60
CA TYR A 226 10.65 4.99 7.08
C TYR A 226 11.51 5.35 8.31
N ASP A 227 11.81 6.61 8.53
CA ASP A 227 12.40 7.10 9.79
C ASP A 227 11.30 7.14 10.87
N PHE A 228 11.04 5.98 11.52
CA PHE A 228 9.93 5.83 12.46
C PHE A 228 10.15 6.52 13.80
N ASP A 229 11.37 6.71 14.24
CA ASP A 229 11.68 7.37 15.53
C ASP A 229 12.10 8.84 15.38
N GLY A 230 12.34 9.30 14.15
CA GLY A 230 12.68 10.68 13.84
C GLY A 230 14.13 11.02 14.14
N ASP A 231 15.03 10.03 14.16
CA ASP A 231 16.46 10.24 14.40
C ASP A 231 17.22 10.68 13.14
N GLY A 232 16.58 10.59 11.98
CA GLY A 232 17.10 10.92 10.65
C GLY A 232 17.67 9.73 9.91
N ARG A 233 17.35 8.50 10.34
CA ARG A 233 17.72 7.24 9.68
C ARG A 233 16.50 6.34 9.59
N ALA A 234 16.22 5.84 8.41
CA ALA A 234 15.07 4.98 8.21
C ALA A 234 15.29 3.57 8.78
N GLU A 235 14.25 3.04 9.42
CA GLU A 235 14.11 1.63 9.75
C GLU A 235 13.33 0.89 8.67
N LEU A 236 13.42 -0.44 8.71
CA LEU A 236 12.58 -1.36 7.95
C LEU A 236 11.74 -2.19 8.92
N MET A 237 10.43 -2.21 8.71
CA MET A 237 9.52 -3.09 9.44
C MET A 237 8.93 -4.12 8.50
N VAL A 238 8.92 -5.39 8.93
CA VAL A 238 8.37 -6.48 8.11
C VAL A 238 7.90 -7.64 8.95
N LYS A 239 6.89 -8.36 8.46
CA LYS A 239 6.47 -9.63 9.04
C LYS A 239 7.58 -10.66 8.87
N THR A 240 7.93 -11.36 9.94
CA THR A 240 8.94 -12.40 10.00
C THR A 240 8.41 -13.69 10.65
N ALA A 241 9.20 -14.76 10.60
CA ALA A 241 8.84 -16.04 11.19
C ALA A 241 10.11 -16.79 11.63
N PRO A 242 10.02 -17.92 12.35
CA PRO A 242 11.16 -18.82 12.53
C PRO A 242 11.80 -19.17 11.19
N GLY A 243 13.13 -19.02 11.11
CA GLY A 243 13.89 -19.18 9.87
C GLY A 243 14.27 -17.87 9.17
N THR A 244 13.62 -16.74 9.50
CA THR A 244 14.03 -15.42 9.00
C THR A 244 15.41 -15.05 9.56
N ARG A 245 16.32 -14.57 8.69
CA ARG A 245 17.69 -14.17 9.07
C ARG A 245 18.20 -13.00 8.25
N VAL A 246 19.14 -12.26 8.83
CA VAL A 246 19.88 -11.19 8.17
C VAL A 246 21.26 -11.70 7.77
N ILE A 247 21.65 -11.45 6.53
CA ILE A 247 22.96 -11.79 5.95
C ILE A 247 23.66 -10.48 5.61
N ARG A 248 24.88 -10.29 6.12
CA ARG A 248 25.70 -9.09 5.86
C ARG A 248 26.84 -9.41 4.93
N TYR A 249 27.21 -8.43 4.13
CA TYR A 249 28.29 -8.56 3.15
C TYR A 249 29.37 -7.51 3.39
N ASP A 250 30.61 -7.84 3.02
CA ASP A 250 31.71 -6.87 2.94
C ASP A 250 31.67 -6.11 1.59
N ALA A 251 32.52 -5.09 1.46
CA ALA A 251 32.62 -4.31 0.23
C ALA A 251 33.03 -5.12 -1.03
N ALA A 252 33.59 -6.33 -0.85
CA ALA A 252 33.85 -7.26 -1.94
C ALA A 252 32.66 -8.19 -2.24
N GLY A 253 31.53 -7.97 -1.56
CA GLY A 253 30.31 -8.78 -1.72
C GLY A 253 30.40 -10.18 -1.10
N ARG A 254 31.35 -10.44 -0.19
CA ARG A 254 31.43 -11.74 0.52
C ARG A 254 30.59 -11.69 1.77
N GLU A 255 29.86 -12.79 2.04
CA GLU A 255 29.14 -12.94 3.30
C GLU A 255 30.11 -12.91 4.49
N VAL A 256 29.84 -12.03 5.45
CA VAL A 256 30.66 -11.88 6.66
C VAL A 256 29.93 -12.31 7.92
N SER A 257 28.62 -12.33 7.92
CA SER A 257 27.83 -12.84 9.05
C SER A 257 26.39 -13.14 8.63
N GLN A 258 25.77 -14.06 9.34
CA GLN A 258 24.32 -14.29 9.31
C GLN A 258 23.77 -14.38 10.73
N ARG A 259 22.56 -13.85 10.95
CA ARG A 259 21.89 -13.90 12.26
C ARG A 259 20.39 -14.07 12.07
N TYR A 260 19.82 -15.05 12.72
CA TYR A 260 18.37 -15.22 12.81
C TYR A 260 17.74 -14.12 13.67
N VAL A 261 16.48 -13.79 13.37
CA VAL A 261 15.65 -12.93 14.24
C VAL A 261 15.42 -13.61 15.59
N THR A 262 15.21 -12.81 16.63
CA THR A 262 15.03 -13.34 17.98
C THR A 262 13.60 -13.86 18.14
N MET A 263 13.45 -15.16 18.39
CA MET A 263 12.13 -15.72 18.74
C MET A 263 11.73 -15.35 20.17
N PRO A 264 10.44 -15.00 20.40
CA PRO A 264 9.90 -14.84 21.75
C PRO A 264 10.18 -16.07 22.63
N ARG A 265 10.49 -15.82 23.91
CA ARG A 265 10.90 -16.90 24.85
C ARG A 265 9.83 -17.99 25.03
N GLU A 266 8.57 -17.60 24.95
CA GLU A 266 7.45 -18.54 25.03
C GLU A 266 7.40 -19.50 23.85
N ASP A 267 7.75 -19.03 22.63
CA ASP A 267 7.77 -19.89 21.44
C ASP A 267 8.93 -20.88 21.52
N VAL A 268 10.10 -20.42 21.97
CA VAL A 268 11.25 -21.32 22.23
C VAL A 268 10.88 -22.39 23.28
N ARG A 269 10.15 -22.00 24.36
CA ARG A 269 9.68 -22.94 25.37
C ARG A 269 8.62 -23.91 24.85
N ALA A 270 7.82 -23.47 23.87
CA ALA A 270 6.86 -24.33 23.19
C ALA A 270 7.51 -25.31 22.20
N GLY A 271 8.83 -25.20 21.98
CA GLY A 271 9.61 -26.12 21.15
C GLY A 271 9.83 -25.65 19.72
N TYR A 272 9.40 -24.44 19.37
CA TYR A 272 9.66 -23.88 18.04
C TYR A 272 11.14 -23.56 17.83
N ALA A 273 11.62 -23.79 16.59
CA ALA A 273 13.02 -23.57 16.20
C ALA A 273 13.14 -22.92 14.82
N HIS A 274 14.27 -22.27 14.54
CA HIS A 274 14.56 -21.67 13.23
C HIS A 274 14.71 -22.71 12.10
N THR A 275 14.82 -23.97 12.44
CA THR A 275 14.91 -25.10 11.49
C THR A 275 13.57 -25.70 11.13
N ASP A 276 12.47 -25.23 11.75
CA ASP A 276 11.15 -25.74 11.49
C ASP A 276 10.64 -25.32 10.09
N ASP A 277 9.87 -26.20 9.48
CA ASP A 277 9.18 -25.95 8.21
C ASP A 277 7.67 -26.17 8.42
N TYR A 278 6.91 -25.09 8.44
CA TYR A 278 5.46 -25.11 8.65
C TYR A 278 4.67 -25.25 7.36
N ARG A 279 5.34 -25.32 6.20
CA ARG A 279 4.67 -25.51 4.91
C ARG A 279 4.08 -26.92 4.85
N LEU A 280 2.78 -26.98 4.65
CA LEU A 280 2.09 -28.28 4.57
C LEU A 280 2.40 -28.97 3.24
N SER A 281 2.69 -30.27 3.30
CA SER A 281 2.53 -31.17 2.17
C SER A 281 1.04 -31.53 1.99
N ALA A 282 0.67 -32.13 0.87
CA ALA A 282 -0.69 -32.64 0.67
C ALA A 282 -1.12 -33.65 1.75
N ALA A 283 -0.19 -34.51 2.19
CA ALA A 283 -0.42 -35.41 3.32
C ALA A 283 -0.55 -34.65 4.65
N GLY A 284 0.27 -33.60 4.85
CA GLY A 284 0.19 -32.73 6.03
C GLY A 284 -1.14 -31.96 6.09
N TYR A 285 -1.67 -31.52 4.94
CA TYR A 285 -2.99 -30.86 4.91
C TYR A 285 -4.12 -31.87 5.28
N ARG A 286 -4.06 -33.09 4.80
CA ARG A 286 -4.99 -34.14 5.22
C ARG A 286 -4.93 -34.37 6.74
N GLU A 287 -3.73 -34.45 7.31
CA GLU A 287 -3.54 -34.62 8.75
C GLU A 287 -4.06 -33.41 9.56
N HIS A 288 -3.87 -32.18 9.03
CA HIS A 288 -4.47 -30.97 9.59
C HIS A 288 -6.01 -31.10 9.66
N LEU A 289 -6.66 -31.52 8.58
CA LEU A 289 -8.11 -31.76 8.57
C LEU A 289 -8.53 -32.84 9.58
N VAL A 290 -7.78 -33.94 9.69
CA VAL A 290 -8.05 -35.00 10.71
C VAL A 290 -8.03 -34.40 12.11
N THR A 291 -7.03 -33.56 12.42
CA THR A 291 -6.92 -32.86 13.71
C THR A 291 -8.11 -31.93 13.96
N VAL A 292 -8.48 -31.10 12.98
CA VAL A 292 -9.64 -30.20 13.05
C VAL A 292 -10.92 -30.99 13.28
N PHE A 293 -11.12 -32.12 12.59
CA PHE A 293 -12.32 -32.92 12.67
C PHE A 293 -12.41 -33.69 13.98
N GLN A 294 -11.29 -34.19 14.52
CA GLN A 294 -11.28 -34.77 15.88
C GLN A 294 -11.68 -33.72 16.94
N GLY A 295 -11.27 -32.47 16.76
CA GLY A 295 -11.62 -31.38 17.66
C GLY A 295 -13.05 -30.83 17.48
N TRP A 296 -13.79 -31.26 16.45
CA TRP A 296 -15.06 -30.65 16.06
C TRP A 296 -16.05 -30.48 17.20
N SER A 297 -16.35 -31.52 17.95
CA SER A 297 -17.32 -31.49 19.06
C SER A 297 -16.90 -30.59 20.23
N ALA A 298 -15.62 -30.24 20.32
CA ALA A 298 -15.08 -29.33 21.33
C ALA A 298 -14.96 -27.89 20.81
N HIS A 299 -15.22 -27.65 19.52
CA HIS A 299 -15.15 -26.31 18.94
C HIS A 299 -16.17 -25.39 19.63
N PRO A 300 -15.80 -24.14 20.01
CA PRO A 300 -16.68 -23.25 20.76
C PRO A 300 -18.04 -23.00 20.08
N GLU A 301 -18.08 -22.90 18.76
CA GLU A 301 -19.32 -22.68 18.00
C GLU A 301 -20.24 -23.90 17.99
N VAL A 302 -19.66 -25.11 18.01
CA VAL A 302 -20.40 -26.38 18.13
C VAL A 302 -20.94 -26.55 19.55
N VAL A 303 -20.12 -26.31 20.56
CA VAL A 303 -20.53 -26.37 21.97
C VAL A 303 -21.65 -25.37 22.27
N ALA A 304 -21.60 -24.20 21.66
CA ALA A 304 -22.64 -23.17 21.79
C ALA A 304 -23.91 -23.46 20.96
N GLY A 305 -23.91 -24.53 20.16
CA GLY A 305 -25.05 -24.88 19.30
C GLY A 305 -25.24 -23.95 18.10
N ARG A 306 -24.25 -23.13 17.77
CA ARG A 306 -24.31 -22.25 16.60
C ARG A 306 -23.92 -22.98 15.32
N TRP A 307 -23.04 -23.96 15.39
CA TRP A 307 -22.68 -24.84 14.28
C TRP A 307 -23.28 -26.25 14.45
N PRO A 308 -23.37 -27.02 13.34
CA PRO A 308 -23.87 -28.40 13.41
C PRO A 308 -23.08 -29.23 14.41
N ALA A 309 -23.78 -30.03 15.22
CA ALA A 309 -23.17 -30.87 16.25
C ALA A 309 -22.21 -31.92 15.68
N THR A 310 -22.42 -32.33 14.42
CA THR A 310 -21.61 -33.34 13.74
C THR A 310 -21.15 -32.84 12.37
N LEU A 311 -20.01 -33.33 11.87
CA LEU A 311 -19.52 -33.04 10.54
C LEU A 311 -20.43 -33.58 9.44
N GLU A 312 -21.08 -34.72 9.69
CA GLU A 312 -22.06 -35.26 8.75
C GLU A 312 -23.22 -34.30 8.53
N ALA A 313 -23.72 -33.68 9.60
CA ALA A 313 -24.76 -32.65 9.50
C ALA A 313 -24.20 -31.39 8.78
N ALA A 314 -22.94 -31.00 9.04
CA ALA A 314 -22.29 -29.89 8.35
C ALA A 314 -22.12 -30.15 6.85
N PHE A 315 -21.86 -31.38 6.44
CA PHE A 315 -21.71 -31.80 5.05
C PHE A 315 -23.05 -32.20 4.38
N GLY A 316 -24.15 -32.25 5.14
CA GLY A 316 -25.46 -32.63 4.62
C GLY A 316 -25.58 -34.12 4.29
N ILE A 317 -24.91 -35.00 5.05
CA ILE A 317 -24.96 -36.47 4.90
C ILE A 317 -25.55 -37.14 6.14
N ALA A 318 -25.96 -38.39 5.97
CA ALA A 318 -26.53 -39.17 7.08
C ALA A 318 -25.48 -39.40 8.19
N PRO A 319 -25.88 -39.40 9.48
CA PRO A 319 -25.01 -39.71 10.60
C PRO A 319 -24.34 -41.08 10.44
N ARG A 320 -23.05 -41.16 10.75
CA ARG A 320 -22.24 -42.37 10.60
C ARG A 320 -21.43 -42.71 11.84
N TYR A 321 -21.00 -41.69 12.60
CA TYR A 321 -20.02 -41.84 13.65
C TYR A 321 -20.47 -41.26 14.99
N ALA A 322 -19.90 -41.77 16.07
CA ALA A 322 -20.10 -41.22 17.40
C ALA A 322 -19.13 -40.07 17.69
N TYR A 323 -19.56 -39.09 18.46
CA TYR A 323 -18.73 -37.93 18.85
C TYR A 323 -18.40 -37.98 20.35
N PRO A 324 -17.17 -37.58 20.75
CA PRO A 324 -16.06 -37.08 19.91
C PRO A 324 -15.53 -38.18 18.96
N LEU A 325 -15.09 -37.76 17.75
CA LEU A 325 -14.65 -38.72 16.73
C LEU A 325 -13.38 -39.46 17.15
N ALA A 326 -13.39 -40.79 16.94
CA ALA A 326 -12.16 -41.56 16.94
C ALA A 326 -11.30 -41.15 15.75
N ARG A 327 -9.97 -41.37 15.81
CA ARG A 327 -9.05 -40.98 14.74
C ARG A 327 -9.44 -41.58 13.38
N ALA A 328 -9.78 -42.86 13.32
CA ALA A 328 -10.19 -43.53 12.10
C ALA A 328 -11.46 -42.92 11.47
N ASP A 329 -12.41 -42.47 12.30
CA ASP A 329 -13.64 -41.84 11.84
C ASP A 329 -13.36 -40.42 11.30
N ALA A 330 -12.47 -39.66 11.97
CA ALA A 330 -12.01 -38.36 11.51
C ALA A 330 -11.22 -38.47 10.19
N GLU A 331 -10.38 -39.49 10.03
CA GLU A 331 -9.69 -39.83 8.78
C GLU A 331 -10.68 -40.11 7.64
N ALA A 332 -11.70 -40.90 7.89
CA ALA A 332 -12.73 -41.23 6.90
C ALA A 332 -13.53 -39.96 6.48
N LEU A 333 -13.86 -39.09 7.44
CA LEU A 333 -14.53 -37.81 7.12
C LEU A 333 -13.59 -36.80 6.40
N ALA A 334 -12.29 -36.79 6.75
CA ALA A 334 -11.31 -35.98 6.02
C ALA A 334 -11.16 -36.46 4.55
N ASP A 335 -11.11 -37.76 4.34
CA ASP A 335 -11.10 -38.34 2.99
C ASP A 335 -12.40 -38.03 2.24
N TYR A 336 -13.56 -38.13 2.89
CA TYR A 336 -14.84 -37.72 2.31
C TYR A 336 -14.84 -36.23 1.93
N PHE A 337 -14.33 -35.37 2.79
CA PHE A 337 -14.20 -33.94 2.52
C PHE A 337 -13.34 -33.66 1.29
N LEU A 338 -12.16 -34.30 1.23
CA LEU A 338 -11.19 -34.08 0.16
C LEU A 338 -11.66 -34.64 -1.20
N ASP A 339 -12.31 -35.83 -1.19
CA ASP A 339 -12.61 -36.57 -2.42
C ASP A 339 -14.03 -36.36 -2.92
N VAL A 340 -14.98 -35.99 -2.04
CA VAL A 340 -16.40 -35.91 -2.38
C VAL A 340 -16.97 -34.53 -2.14
N TYR A 341 -16.88 -34.03 -0.89
CA TYR A 341 -17.55 -32.78 -0.51
C TYR A 341 -16.94 -31.56 -1.24
N ALA A 342 -15.63 -31.35 -1.12
CA ALA A 342 -14.97 -30.20 -1.72
C ALA A 342 -15.09 -30.21 -3.27
N PRO A 343 -14.85 -31.32 -3.97
CA PRO A 343 -15.08 -31.38 -5.43
C PRO A 343 -16.53 -31.13 -5.83
N SER A 344 -17.52 -31.50 -5.00
CA SER A 344 -18.93 -31.21 -5.27
C SER A 344 -19.28 -29.73 -5.24
N ARG A 345 -18.49 -28.91 -4.54
CA ARG A 345 -18.64 -27.45 -4.45
C ARG A 345 -18.11 -26.76 -5.71
N SER A 346 -17.01 -27.26 -6.25
CA SER A 346 -16.41 -26.79 -7.51
C SER A 346 -15.40 -27.82 -8.02
N PRO A 347 -15.35 -28.09 -9.34
CA PRO A 347 -14.31 -28.96 -9.92
C PRO A 347 -12.88 -28.43 -9.73
N ARG A 348 -12.72 -27.17 -9.35
CA ARG A 348 -11.42 -26.57 -9.02
C ARG A 348 -10.92 -26.93 -7.62
N ASN A 349 -11.74 -27.55 -6.77
CA ASN A 349 -11.36 -27.93 -5.40
C ASN A 349 -10.60 -29.28 -5.39
N ASN A 350 -9.42 -29.30 -6.01
CA ASN A 350 -8.51 -30.45 -5.93
C ASN A 350 -7.65 -30.35 -4.66
N LEU A 351 -8.26 -30.59 -3.50
CA LEU A 351 -7.59 -30.43 -2.20
C LEU A 351 -6.63 -31.58 -1.87
N ARG A 352 -6.67 -32.70 -2.60
CA ARG A 352 -5.65 -33.75 -2.51
C ARG A 352 -4.26 -33.29 -2.96
N ALA A 353 -4.18 -32.27 -3.79
CA ALA A 353 -2.93 -31.64 -4.23
C ALA A 353 -2.61 -30.34 -3.45
N PHE A 354 -3.27 -30.14 -2.30
CA PHE A 354 -3.11 -28.90 -1.53
C PHE A 354 -1.79 -28.94 -0.74
N GLU A 355 -0.81 -28.19 -1.21
CA GLU A 355 0.53 -28.11 -0.60
C GLU A 355 1.08 -26.67 -0.60
N GLY A 356 2.11 -26.42 0.19
CA GLY A 356 2.85 -25.17 0.25
C GLY A 356 2.19 -24.09 1.10
N PHE A 357 1.01 -24.32 1.66
CA PHE A 357 0.34 -23.40 2.59
C PHE A 357 0.91 -23.51 4.00
N ILE A 358 0.74 -22.44 4.78
CA ILE A 358 1.17 -22.35 6.17
C ILE A 358 -0.07 -22.00 7.00
N LEU A 359 -0.65 -22.97 7.67
CA LEU A 359 -1.86 -22.81 8.48
C LEU A 359 -1.58 -22.74 9.99
N SER A 360 -0.33 -22.96 10.41
CA SER A 360 0.08 -22.96 11.82
C SER A 360 1.50 -22.41 11.97
N GLY A 361 1.95 -22.31 13.20
CA GLY A 361 3.27 -21.78 13.55
C GLY A 361 3.26 -20.29 13.89
N PRO A 362 4.29 -19.80 14.59
CA PRO A 362 4.38 -18.42 15.04
C PRO A 362 4.71 -17.47 13.89
N GLU A 363 4.21 -16.25 14.00
CA GLU A 363 4.50 -15.12 13.13
C GLU A 363 4.91 -13.91 13.98
N TYR A 364 5.84 -13.11 13.48
CA TYR A 364 6.39 -11.97 14.18
C TYR A 364 6.32 -10.71 13.32
N LEU A 365 6.42 -9.56 13.98
CA LEU A 365 6.75 -8.27 13.39
C LEU A 365 8.12 -7.87 13.90
N THR A 366 9.06 -7.58 12.99
CA THR A 366 10.43 -7.20 13.33
C THR A 366 10.76 -5.82 12.80
N VAL A 367 11.39 -5.02 13.66
CA VAL A 367 12.00 -3.72 13.31
C VAL A 367 13.49 -3.94 13.10
N PHE A 368 14.01 -3.52 11.96
CA PHE A 368 15.43 -3.60 11.59
C PHE A 368 16.02 -2.20 11.41
N ALA A 369 17.23 -1.98 11.90
CA ALA A 369 18.03 -0.80 11.56
C ALA A 369 18.31 -0.81 10.05
N GLY A 370 17.97 0.27 9.34
CA GLY A 370 18.05 0.31 7.89
C GLY A 370 19.47 0.26 7.34
N ASP A 371 20.46 0.78 8.08
CA ASP A 371 21.87 0.83 7.66
C ASP A 371 22.59 -0.53 7.69
N THR A 372 22.16 -1.42 8.60
CA THR A 372 22.90 -2.67 8.91
C THR A 372 22.04 -3.91 8.86
N GLY A 373 20.71 -3.77 8.74
CA GLY A 373 19.76 -4.86 8.91
C GLY A 373 19.78 -5.47 10.34
N ARG A 374 20.42 -4.80 11.31
CA ARG A 374 20.43 -5.29 12.70
C ARG A 374 18.99 -5.29 13.24
N GLU A 375 18.55 -6.43 13.74
CA GLU A 375 17.31 -6.51 14.49
C GLU A 375 17.34 -5.53 15.67
N LEU A 376 16.33 -4.67 15.75
CA LEU A 376 16.10 -3.74 16.87
C LEU A 376 15.13 -4.35 17.85
N GLN A 377 14.01 -4.88 17.35
CA GLN A 377 13.02 -5.59 18.16
C GLN A 377 12.19 -6.54 17.30
N THR A 378 11.83 -7.69 17.88
CA THR A 378 10.84 -8.64 17.34
C THR A 378 9.73 -8.82 18.37
N VAL A 379 8.47 -8.70 17.91
CA VAL A 379 7.27 -8.96 18.70
C VAL A 379 6.39 -9.97 17.95
N ARG A 380 5.41 -10.59 18.61
CA ARG A 380 4.41 -11.41 17.93
C ARG A 380 3.56 -10.56 17.00
N TYR A 381 3.26 -11.10 15.82
CA TYR A 381 2.34 -10.46 14.88
C TYR A 381 0.91 -10.49 15.44
N GLU A 382 0.18 -9.39 15.35
CA GLU A 382 -1.18 -9.26 15.86
C GLU A 382 -2.18 -8.92 14.73
N PRO A 383 -3.33 -9.64 14.63
CA PRO A 383 -3.59 -10.93 15.27
C PRO A 383 -2.71 -12.02 14.67
N GLY A 384 -2.30 -12.99 15.49
CA GLY A 384 -1.58 -14.17 15.03
C GLY A 384 -2.49 -15.17 14.31
N ARG A 385 -1.89 -16.22 13.77
CA ARG A 385 -2.59 -17.34 13.18
C ARG A 385 -3.04 -18.29 14.30
N HIS A 386 -4.30 -18.15 14.75
CA HIS A 386 -4.82 -18.85 15.95
C HIS A 386 -5.85 -19.93 15.62
N ASP A 387 -6.32 -20.01 14.39
CA ASP A 387 -7.29 -21.00 13.93
C ASP A 387 -6.86 -21.58 12.57
N ASP A 388 -7.63 -22.52 12.06
CA ASP A 388 -7.36 -23.24 10.82
C ASP A 388 -7.85 -22.54 9.56
N GLY A 389 -8.32 -21.30 9.67
CA GLY A 389 -8.91 -20.55 8.58
C GLY A 389 -10.45 -20.67 8.48
N LEU A 390 -11.09 -21.61 9.15
CA LEU A 390 -12.56 -21.76 9.11
C LEU A 390 -13.27 -20.47 9.52
N MET A 391 -12.78 -19.81 10.56
CA MET A 391 -13.35 -18.56 11.08
C MET A 391 -13.09 -17.35 10.15
N TRP A 392 -12.23 -17.47 9.13
CA TRP A 392 -12.00 -16.49 8.10
C TRP A 392 -12.87 -16.70 6.84
N GLY A 393 -13.69 -17.77 6.83
CA GLY A 393 -14.68 -18.02 5.79
C GLY A 393 -14.17 -18.73 4.53
N ASP A 394 -12.92 -19.19 4.52
CA ASP A 394 -12.32 -19.82 3.33
C ASP A 394 -13.04 -21.11 2.90
N TYR A 395 -13.62 -21.85 3.86
CA TYR A 395 -14.33 -23.11 3.60
C TYR A 395 -15.79 -22.91 3.14
N ALA A 396 -16.35 -21.73 3.34
CA ALA A 396 -17.74 -21.44 3.01
C ALA A 396 -17.98 -21.16 1.52
N LEU A 397 -16.93 -20.98 0.73
CA LEU A 397 -17.02 -20.61 -0.68
C LEU A 397 -17.18 -21.84 -1.58
N PRO A 398 -17.79 -21.69 -2.78
CA PRO A 398 -17.75 -22.73 -3.81
C PRO A 398 -16.34 -23.22 -4.09
N ARG A 399 -15.38 -22.29 -4.16
CA ARG A 399 -13.95 -22.60 -4.20
C ARG A 399 -13.38 -22.52 -2.79
N ILE A 400 -12.93 -23.65 -2.27
CA ILE A 400 -12.35 -23.76 -0.94
C ILE A 400 -10.86 -23.45 -1.02
N GLU A 401 -10.44 -22.43 -0.30
CA GLU A 401 -9.07 -21.89 -0.33
C GLU A 401 -8.57 -21.67 1.10
N PRO A 402 -8.19 -22.73 1.82
CA PRO A 402 -7.72 -22.64 3.20
C PRO A 402 -6.55 -21.64 3.34
N GLY A 403 -6.62 -20.76 4.31
CA GLY A 403 -5.62 -19.71 4.53
C GLY A 403 -5.76 -18.46 3.65
N ASN A 404 -6.56 -18.48 2.58
CA ASN A 404 -6.66 -17.37 1.65
C ASN A 404 -7.05 -16.05 2.35
N ARG A 405 -8.05 -16.07 3.22
CA ARG A 405 -8.51 -14.83 3.89
C ARG A 405 -7.58 -14.38 5.01
N VAL A 406 -6.97 -15.32 5.72
CA VAL A 406 -6.07 -15.04 6.86
C VAL A 406 -4.67 -14.60 6.40
N ASP A 407 -4.24 -14.94 5.21
CA ASP A 407 -2.91 -14.62 4.67
C ASP A 407 -2.89 -13.41 3.74
N ARG A 408 -3.87 -12.49 3.86
CA ARG A 408 -3.90 -11.23 3.12
C ARG A 408 -3.44 -10.09 4.01
N PHE A 409 -2.22 -9.61 3.75
CA PHE A 409 -1.55 -8.58 4.54
C PHE A 409 -1.41 -7.29 3.78
N LEU A 410 -1.58 -6.16 4.48
CA LEU A 410 -1.26 -4.82 4.00
C LEU A 410 -0.38 -4.13 5.03
N ALA A 411 0.43 -3.15 4.59
CA ALA A 411 1.14 -2.27 5.50
C ALA A 411 1.27 -0.86 4.91
N GLY A 412 1.31 0.12 5.79
CA GLY A 412 1.53 1.51 5.46
C GLY A 412 2.12 2.28 6.64
N VAL A 413 2.29 3.57 6.43
CA VAL A 413 2.78 4.53 7.43
C VAL A 413 1.75 5.65 7.55
N ALA A 414 1.55 6.18 8.76
CA ALA A 414 0.64 7.30 8.99
C ALA A 414 1.11 8.18 10.16
N TYR A 415 0.84 9.48 10.07
CA TYR A 415 1.07 10.45 11.15
C TYR A 415 -0.17 10.55 12.06
N LEU A 416 -0.46 9.46 12.78
CA LEU A 416 -1.66 9.36 13.63
C LEU A 416 -1.72 10.37 14.79
N ASP A 417 -0.61 10.93 15.22
CA ASP A 417 -0.57 12.03 16.20
C ASP A 417 -0.24 13.38 15.55
N GLY A 418 -0.28 13.45 14.21
CA GLY A 418 0.06 14.62 13.41
C GLY A 418 1.55 14.97 13.41
N ARG A 419 2.42 14.14 14.02
CA ARG A 419 3.83 14.49 14.23
C ARG A 419 4.81 13.36 14.01
N HIS A 420 4.51 12.18 14.54
CA HIS A 420 5.41 11.04 14.51
C HIS A 420 4.82 9.94 13.63
N PRO A 421 5.62 9.33 12.75
CA PRO A 421 5.13 8.24 11.93
C PRO A 421 4.82 7.00 12.77
N SER A 422 3.74 6.34 12.42
CA SER A 422 3.31 5.05 12.96
C SER A 422 3.26 4.05 11.83
N ALA A 423 3.67 2.81 12.07
CA ALA A 423 3.49 1.73 11.12
C ALA A 423 2.10 1.10 11.32
N VAL A 424 1.36 0.90 10.24
CA VAL A 424 0.05 0.24 10.25
C VAL A 424 0.16 -1.08 9.52
N PHE A 425 -0.22 -2.17 10.17
CA PHE A 425 -0.27 -3.50 9.58
C PHE A 425 -1.69 -4.03 9.63
N ALA A 426 -2.17 -4.53 8.49
CA ALA A 426 -3.51 -5.08 8.36
C ALA A 426 -3.47 -6.54 7.96
N ARG A 427 -4.50 -7.31 8.37
CA ARG A 427 -4.71 -8.71 8.02
C ARG A 427 -6.17 -8.95 7.69
N GLY A 428 -6.45 -9.46 6.49
CA GLY A 428 -7.80 -9.73 6.02
C GLY A 428 -8.55 -8.49 5.55
N TYR A 429 -9.49 -8.67 4.63
CA TYR A 429 -10.38 -7.62 4.13
C TYR A 429 -11.64 -8.15 3.42
N TYR A 430 -11.71 -9.42 3.07
CA TYR A 430 -12.91 -10.01 2.46
C TYR A 430 -13.97 -10.42 3.48
N THR A 431 -13.53 -10.89 4.66
CA THR A 431 -14.37 -11.30 5.77
C THR A 431 -13.87 -10.60 7.03
N ARG A 432 -13.36 -11.30 8.06
CA ARG A 432 -12.71 -10.63 9.19
C ARG A 432 -11.64 -9.67 8.70
N THR A 433 -11.65 -8.47 9.23
CA THR A 433 -10.75 -7.38 8.89
C THR A 433 -10.07 -6.89 10.16
N THR A 434 -8.75 -6.82 10.14
CA THR A 434 -7.97 -6.37 11.30
C THR A 434 -6.90 -5.39 10.89
N LEU A 435 -6.70 -4.34 11.70
CA LEU A 435 -5.62 -3.38 11.54
C LEU A 435 -4.98 -3.15 12.91
N VAL A 436 -3.66 -2.99 12.93
CA VAL A 436 -2.92 -2.63 14.14
C VAL A 436 -1.92 -1.53 13.81
N ALA A 437 -1.96 -0.45 14.58
CA ALA A 437 -1.02 0.64 14.47
C ALA A 437 0.05 0.54 15.56
N TYR A 438 1.30 0.72 15.14
CA TYR A 438 2.47 0.66 16.01
C TYR A 438 3.30 1.93 15.93
N ARG A 439 3.83 2.35 17.07
CA ARG A 439 4.85 3.38 17.19
C ARG A 439 6.18 2.75 17.59
N TRP A 440 7.22 3.10 16.84
CA TRP A 440 8.60 2.86 17.21
C TRP A 440 9.19 4.15 17.82
N ASP A 441 9.82 4.08 18.98
CA ASP A 441 10.41 5.23 19.69
C ASP A 441 11.95 5.16 19.75
N GLY A 442 12.58 4.35 18.89
CA GLY A 442 14.00 4.07 18.88
C GLY A 442 14.44 2.98 19.87
N ARG A 443 13.54 2.51 20.72
CA ARG A 443 13.81 1.49 21.76
C ARG A 443 12.75 0.43 21.87
N ARG A 444 11.49 0.81 21.69
CA ARG A 444 10.34 -0.07 21.89
C ARG A 444 9.28 0.15 20.81
N LEU A 445 8.82 -0.94 20.25
CA LEU A 445 7.60 -0.99 19.45
C LEU A 445 6.40 -1.08 20.40
N SER A 446 5.54 -0.09 20.37
CA SER A 446 4.31 -0.03 21.17
C SER A 446 3.10 0.03 20.26
N ARG A 447 2.05 -0.69 20.63
CA ARG A 447 0.76 -0.63 19.93
C ARG A 447 0.03 0.66 20.33
N ASN A 448 -0.36 1.47 19.33
CA ASN A 448 -1.22 2.63 19.53
C ASN A 448 -2.66 2.17 19.71
N TRP A 449 -3.17 1.43 18.74
CA TRP A 449 -4.53 0.88 18.75
C TRP A 449 -4.58 -0.42 17.92
N SER A 450 -5.69 -1.14 18.04
CA SER A 450 -6.03 -2.29 17.20
C SER A 450 -7.51 -2.30 16.90
N VAL A 451 -7.86 -2.63 15.67
CA VAL A 451 -9.20 -2.76 15.12
C VAL A 451 -9.40 -4.20 14.69
N ASP A 452 -10.56 -4.76 14.98
CA ASP A 452 -10.94 -6.12 14.59
C ASP A 452 -12.46 -6.18 14.38
N SER A 453 -12.89 -6.48 13.17
CA SER A 453 -14.32 -6.63 12.86
C SER A 453 -14.98 -7.80 13.57
N GLY A 454 -14.20 -8.68 14.16
CA GLY A 454 -14.68 -9.96 14.68
C GLY A 454 -15.02 -10.95 13.56
N TRP A 455 -15.28 -12.19 13.96
CA TRP A 455 -15.71 -13.25 13.07
C TRP A 455 -17.12 -12.98 12.52
N THR A 456 -17.32 -13.19 11.23
CA THR A 456 -18.69 -13.16 10.67
C THR A 456 -19.49 -14.36 11.22
N PRO A 457 -20.64 -14.14 11.88
CA PRO A 457 -21.46 -15.22 12.38
C PRO A 457 -21.92 -16.14 11.26
N MET A 458 -21.69 -17.45 11.42
CA MET A 458 -22.11 -18.50 10.49
C MET A 458 -22.90 -19.58 11.24
N SER A 459 -23.87 -20.18 10.57
CA SER A 459 -24.60 -21.34 11.08
C SER A 459 -23.94 -22.66 10.67
N ASN A 460 -23.15 -22.64 9.61
CA ASN A 460 -22.37 -23.77 9.11
C ASN A 460 -21.16 -23.25 8.31
N PRO A 461 -19.90 -23.40 8.79
CA PRO A 461 -18.72 -22.86 8.14
C PRO A 461 -18.44 -23.47 6.76
N PHE A 462 -19.01 -24.65 6.46
CA PHE A 462 -18.86 -25.32 5.18
C PHE A 462 -19.93 -24.95 4.14
N ASN A 463 -21.00 -24.24 4.53
CA ASN A 463 -22.12 -23.92 3.64
C ASN A 463 -22.49 -22.43 3.60
N ASP A 464 -22.28 -21.69 4.69
CA ASP A 464 -22.64 -20.27 4.75
C ASP A 464 -21.63 -19.42 3.96
N ASN A 465 -22.16 -18.39 3.32
CA ASN A 465 -21.30 -17.36 2.71
C ASN A 465 -21.14 -16.18 3.70
N PRO A 466 -19.95 -15.92 4.24
CA PRO A 466 -19.71 -14.80 5.15
C PRO A 466 -19.50 -13.46 4.44
N HIS A 467 -19.30 -13.45 3.12
CA HIS A 467 -19.02 -12.23 2.37
C HIS A 467 -20.18 -11.24 2.40
N GLY A 468 -19.86 -9.97 2.62
CA GLY A 468 -20.86 -8.89 2.65
C GLY A 468 -21.73 -8.87 3.91
N ARG A 469 -21.43 -9.72 4.91
CA ARG A 469 -22.12 -9.75 6.22
C ARG A 469 -21.25 -9.10 7.29
N ASP A 470 -21.89 -8.53 8.33
CA ASP A 470 -21.19 -7.93 9.44
C ASP A 470 -20.38 -8.96 10.23
N GLY A 471 -19.21 -8.54 10.71
CA GLY A 471 -18.48 -9.22 11.76
C GLY A 471 -19.19 -9.07 13.11
N ALA A 472 -18.74 -9.85 14.09
CA ALA A 472 -19.38 -9.91 15.42
C ALA A 472 -19.08 -8.69 16.31
N ASP A 473 -18.08 -7.88 15.96
CA ASP A 473 -17.78 -6.69 16.75
C ASP A 473 -18.81 -5.58 16.48
N PRO A 474 -19.43 -5.01 17.53
CA PRO A 474 -20.49 -4.01 17.34
C PRO A 474 -19.99 -2.65 16.82
N ARG A 475 -18.67 -2.35 16.90
CA ARG A 475 -18.08 -1.09 16.41
C ARG A 475 -17.53 -1.27 14.99
N TYR A 476 -16.85 -2.38 14.76
CA TYR A 476 -16.05 -2.60 13.55
C TYR A 476 -16.64 -3.66 12.61
N GLY A 477 -17.75 -4.31 12.96
CA GLY A 477 -18.33 -5.38 12.16
C GLY A 477 -18.62 -5.01 10.71
N THR A 478 -18.93 -3.74 10.45
CA THR A 478 -19.17 -3.23 9.10
C THR A 478 -17.92 -3.13 8.21
N LEU A 479 -16.72 -3.30 8.76
CA LEU A 479 -15.46 -3.30 7.99
C LEU A 479 -15.30 -4.55 7.10
N THR A 480 -16.00 -5.63 7.41
CA THR A 480 -15.93 -6.85 6.58
C THR A 480 -16.26 -6.53 5.11
N ASN A 481 -15.44 -7.03 4.19
CA ASN A 481 -15.58 -6.82 2.75
C ASN A 481 -15.48 -5.35 2.29
N GLN A 482 -14.87 -4.45 3.07
CA GLN A 482 -14.67 -3.05 2.73
C GLN A 482 -13.19 -2.69 2.46
N GLY A 483 -12.25 -3.48 2.95
CA GLY A 483 -10.81 -3.26 2.69
C GLY A 483 -10.41 -3.64 1.27
N PHE A 484 -9.38 -2.97 0.75
CA PHE A 484 -8.87 -3.16 -0.61
C PHE A 484 -7.52 -3.89 -0.63
N HIS A 485 -6.94 -4.05 -1.81
CA HIS A 485 -5.56 -4.53 -1.99
C HIS A 485 -4.51 -3.44 -1.70
N SER A 486 -4.89 -2.36 -1.09
CA SER A 486 -4.02 -1.28 -0.63
C SER A 486 -4.67 -0.55 0.54
N LEU A 487 -3.94 0.36 1.14
CA LEU A 487 -4.44 1.36 2.08
C LEU A 487 -3.75 2.69 1.78
N SER A 488 -4.35 3.79 2.21
CA SER A 488 -3.76 5.14 2.15
C SER A 488 -3.84 5.78 3.52
N ALA A 489 -2.94 6.74 3.79
CA ALA A 489 -2.98 7.56 4.98
C ALA A 489 -3.05 9.03 4.57
N ALA A 490 -4.09 9.74 5.03
CA ALA A 490 -4.36 11.12 4.69
C ALA A 490 -5.11 11.81 5.82
N ASP A 491 -4.90 13.11 6.01
CA ASP A 491 -5.68 13.98 6.91
C ASP A 491 -7.01 14.30 6.22
N VAL A 492 -7.99 13.38 6.35
CA VAL A 492 -9.25 13.46 5.59
C VAL A 492 -10.27 14.37 6.23
N ASP A 493 -10.19 14.62 7.54
CA ASP A 493 -11.12 15.49 8.27
C ASP A 493 -10.55 16.87 8.61
N GLY A 494 -9.27 17.10 8.30
CA GLY A 494 -8.61 18.40 8.45
C GLY A 494 -8.18 18.74 9.88
N ASP A 495 -8.04 17.74 10.75
CA ASP A 495 -7.63 17.94 12.14
C ASP A 495 -6.10 18.03 12.34
N GLY A 496 -5.33 17.66 11.29
CA GLY A 496 -3.87 17.67 11.22
C GLY A 496 -3.22 16.34 11.60
N ARG A 497 -3.99 15.27 11.67
CA ARG A 497 -3.57 13.89 11.84
C ARG A 497 -4.01 13.10 10.62
N GLN A 498 -3.44 11.94 10.40
CA GLN A 498 -3.81 11.12 9.27
C GLN A 498 -4.68 9.94 9.70
N GLU A 499 -5.76 9.73 8.98
CA GLU A 499 -6.64 8.59 9.04
C GLU A 499 -6.14 7.49 8.10
N ILE A 500 -6.61 6.27 8.33
CA ILE A 500 -6.33 5.12 7.46
C ILE A 500 -7.53 4.87 6.56
N VAL A 501 -7.42 5.29 5.31
CA VAL A 501 -8.39 4.95 4.27
C VAL A 501 -8.13 3.50 3.84
N TYR A 502 -9.05 2.61 4.23
CA TYR A 502 -8.93 1.17 4.04
C TYR A 502 -9.85 0.66 2.92
N GLY A 503 -9.86 1.34 1.78
CA GLY A 503 -10.76 1.04 0.68
C GLY A 503 -12.12 1.75 0.83
N ALA A 504 -13.19 1.01 1.06
CA ALA A 504 -14.52 1.58 1.24
C ALA A 504 -14.86 1.93 2.70
N ALA A 505 -13.88 1.92 3.59
CA ALA A 505 -14.01 2.34 4.99
C ALA A 505 -12.78 3.13 5.43
N THR A 506 -12.92 3.97 6.44
CA THR A 506 -11.82 4.77 7.00
C THR A 506 -11.79 4.61 8.51
N ILE A 507 -10.59 4.38 9.03
CA ILE A 507 -10.28 4.32 10.46
C ILE A 507 -9.61 5.62 10.86
N ASP A 508 -10.15 6.24 11.88
CA ASP A 508 -9.68 7.48 12.48
C ASP A 508 -8.29 7.33 13.12
N ASP A 509 -7.60 8.41 13.36
CA ASP A 509 -6.25 8.48 13.94
C ASP A 509 -6.14 7.74 15.29
N ASP A 510 -7.21 7.74 16.08
CA ASP A 510 -7.31 7.08 17.39
C ASP A 510 -7.72 5.61 17.33
N GLY A 511 -7.99 5.07 16.12
CA GLY A 511 -8.44 3.71 15.86
C GLY A 511 -9.96 3.54 15.89
N SER A 512 -10.74 4.59 16.06
CA SER A 512 -12.19 4.51 15.92
C SER A 512 -12.60 4.36 14.45
N LEU A 513 -13.79 3.84 14.18
CA LEU A 513 -14.34 3.78 12.83
C LEU A 513 -14.87 5.17 12.46
N LEU A 514 -14.21 5.87 11.54
CA LEU A 514 -14.72 7.14 11.05
C LEU A 514 -16.00 6.90 10.22
N TYR A 515 -15.93 6.02 9.24
CA TYR A 515 -17.08 5.55 8.48
C TYR A 515 -16.84 4.22 7.76
N SER A 516 -17.94 3.57 7.37
CA SER A 516 -17.99 2.46 6.41
C SER A 516 -19.01 2.82 5.34
N SER A 517 -18.61 2.85 4.07
CA SER A 517 -19.42 3.37 2.98
C SER A 517 -20.42 2.35 2.44
N PHE A 518 -21.65 2.79 2.21
CA PHE A 518 -22.76 2.03 1.65
C PHE A 518 -23.43 2.82 0.54
N GLY A 519 -23.87 2.14 -0.51
CA GLY A 519 -24.62 2.72 -1.61
C GLY A 519 -25.85 1.90 -1.98
N PRO A 520 -26.81 2.48 -2.71
CA PRO A 520 -27.98 1.76 -3.20
C PRO A 520 -27.60 0.85 -4.37
N LEU A 521 -28.12 -0.37 -4.38
CA LEU A 521 -28.04 -1.23 -5.57
C LEU A 521 -28.73 -0.55 -6.77
N PRO A 522 -28.16 -0.68 -8.00
CA PRO A 522 -28.69 0.00 -9.17
C PRO A 522 -30.03 -0.60 -9.63
N GLU A 523 -30.76 0.15 -10.48
CA GLU A 523 -31.88 -0.33 -11.22
C GLU A 523 -31.51 -1.57 -12.06
N GLY A 524 -32.39 -2.56 -12.11
CA GLY A 524 -32.12 -3.84 -12.79
C GLY A 524 -31.40 -4.87 -11.95
N SER A 525 -30.93 -4.55 -10.73
CA SER A 525 -30.45 -5.53 -9.76
C SER A 525 -31.59 -6.35 -9.13
N ALA A 526 -31.23 -7.43 -8.39
CA ALA A 526 -32.22 -8.25 -7.70
C ALA A 526 -32.97 -7.49 -6.57
N ALA A 527 -32.42 -6.38 -6.08
CA ALA A 527 -32.99 -5.58 -4.99
C ALA A 527 -32.63 -4.09 -5.18
N PRO A 528 -33.21 -3.41 -6.21
CA PRO A 528 -32.92 -2.01 -6.52
C PRO A 528 -33.19 -1.11 -5.32
N GLY A 529 -32.28 -0.16 -5.06
CA GLY A 529 -32.37 0.79 -3.96
C GLY A 529 -31.99 0.23 -2.57
N GLN A 530 -31.78 -1.09 -2.43
CA GLN A 530 -31.26 -1.64 -1.18
C GLN A 530 -29.86 -1.10 -0.92
N ARG A 531 -29.62 -0.51 0.26
CA ARG A 531 -28.29 -0.07 0.67
C ARG A 531 -27.43 -1.27 1.03
N VAL A 532 -26.32 -1.41 0.34
CA VAL A 532 -25.30 -2.46 0.58
C VAL A 532 -23.94 -1.81 0.70
N ARG A 533 -22.95 -2.55 1.22
CA ARG A 533 -21.55 -2.09 1.23
C ARG A 533 -21.09 -1.74 -0.18
N LEU A 534 -20.22 -0.75 -0.31
CA LEU A 534 -19.52 -0.54 -1.58
C LEU A 534 -18.70 -1.75 -1.96
N GLY A 535 -18.14 -2.43 -0.96
CA GLY A 535 -17.45 -3.70 -1.13
C GLY A 535 -15.99 -3.54 -1.50
N HIS A 536 -15.28 -4.66 -1.46
CA HIS A 536 -13.88 -4.79 -1.81
C HIS A 536 -13.55 -4.33 -3.23
N GLY A 537 -12.29 -3.94 -3.46
CA GLY A 537 -11.79 -3.54 -4.77
C GLY A 537 -10.26 -3.52 -4.89
N ASP A 538 -9.78 -3.32 -6.11
CA ASP A 538 -8.37 -3.46 -6.49
C ASP A 538 -7.59 -2.13 -6.50
N ALA A 539 -8.25 -0.99 -6.72
CA ALA A 539 -7.59 0.30 -6.85
C ALA A 539 -8.28 1.38 -6.03
N MET A 540 -7.46 2.22 -5.39
CA MET A 540 -7.92 3.38 -4.62
C MET A 540 -6.87 4.49 -4.66
N HIS A 541 -7.34 5.74 -4.74
CA HIS A 541 -6.50 6.94 -4.76
C HIS A 541 -7.12 8.01 -3.88
N VAL A 542 -6.31 8.66 -3.06
CA VAL A 542 -6.74 9.71 -2.12
C VAL A 542 -5.90 10.95 -2.38
N THR A 543 -6.55 12.03 -2.75
CA THR A 543 -5.94 13.37 -2.92
C THR A 543 -7.06 14.42 -3.03
N ASP A 544 -6.71 15.68 -3.12
CA ASP A 544 -7.61 16.73 -3.55
C ASP A 544 -7.83 16.59 -5.07
N ILE A 545 -9.00 16.05 -5.46
CA ILE A 545 -9.36 15.77 -6.87
C ILE A 545 -10.21 16.93 -7.43
N ASP A 546 -11.10 17.48 -6.60
CA ASP A 546 -11.98 18.58 -6.97
C ASP A 546 -11.61 19.87 -6.21
N PRO A 547 -10.77 20.73 -6.77
CA PRO A 547 -10.31 21.94 -6.09
C PRO A 547 -11.42 22.98 -5.82
N ASP A 548 -12.64 22.74 -6.28
CA ASP A 548 -13.82 23.57 -5.99
C ASP A 548 -14.58 23.06 -4.76
N ARG A 549 -14.17 21.90 -4.19
CA ARG A 549 -14.68 21.34 -2.94
C ARG A 549 -13.61 21.45 -1.84
N PRO A 550 -14.00 21.72 -0.59
CA PRO A 550 -13.03 21.65 0.51
C PRO A 550 -12.74 20.20 0.90
N GLY A 551 -11.49 19.89 1.20
CA GLY A 551 -11.05 18.59 1.67
C GLY A 551 -10.50 17.70 0.57
N LEU A 552 -10.38 16.41 0.86
CA LEU A 552 -9.88 15.41 -0.06
C LEU A 552 -11.00 14.52 -0.59
N GLU A 553 -10.77 13.91 -1.74
CA GLU A 553 -11.63 12.87 -2.28
C GLU A 553 -10.91 11.52 -2.31
N THR A 554 -11.72 10.46 -2.30
CA THR A 554 -11.26 9.09 -2.50
C THR A 554 -11.90 8.51 -3.75
N PHE A 555 -11.09 8.20 -4.74
CA PHE A 555 -11.51 7.40 -5.90
C PHE A 555 -11.27 5.93 -5.65
N THR A 556 -12.25 5.07 -5.99
CA THR A 556 -12.19 3.62 -5.76
C THR A 556 -12.76 2.82 -6.92
N VAL A 557 -12.21 1.62 -7.13
CA VAL A 557 -12.68 0.65 -8.12
C VAL A 557 -13.00 -0.65 -7.40
N HIS A 558 -14.19 -1.21 -7.66
CA HIS A 558 -14.78 -2.29 -6.88
C HIS A 558 -14.89 -3.61 -7.65
N GLU A 559 -14.81 -4.74 -6.93
CA GLU A 559 -15.14 -6.08 -7.43
C GLU A 559 -16.66 -6.29 -7.41
N ASN A 560 -17.36 -5.74 -8.40
CA ASN A 560 -18.82 -5.73 -8.46
C ASN A 560 -19.46 -7.13 -8.49
N ALA A 561 -18.72 -8.17 -8.82
CA ALA A 561 -19.19 -9.57 -8.86
C ALA A 561 -19.78 -10.06 -7.51
N THR A 562 -19.51 -9.37 -6.41
CA THR A 562 -19.97 -9.71 -5.05
C THR A 562 -21.23 -8.93 -4.62
N GLY A 563 -21.89 -8.21 -5.53
CA GLY A 563 -23.07 -7.42 -5.23
C GLY A 563 -22.78 -5.98 -4.78
N ALA A 564 -21.58 -5.45 -5.09
CA ALA A 564 -21.26 -4.05 -4.89
C ALA A 564 -22.14 -3.15 -5.78
N PRO A 565 -22.55 -1.96 -5.31
CA PRO A 565 -23.42 -1.08 -6.07
C PRO A 565 -22.72 -0.37 -7.22
N TYR A 566 -21.38 -0.24 -7.15
CA TYR A 566 -20.58 0.48 -8.14
C TYR A 566 -19.41 -0.36 -8.63
N GLY A 567 -19.00 -0.17 -9.87
CA GLY A 567 -17.73 -0.63 -10.41
C GLY A 567 -16.61 0.37 -10.11
N MET A 568 -16.93 1.66 -10.09
CA MET A 568 -16.06 2.73 -9.61
C MET A 568 -16.88 3.81 -8.88
N ALA A 569 -16.26 4.51 -7.93
CA ALA A 569 -16.88 5.58 -7.18
C ALA A 569 -15.88 6.67 -6.79
N LEU A 570 -16.31 7.92 -6.88
CA LEU A 570 -15.68 9.08 -6.25
C LEU A 570 -16.43 9.41 -4.97
N ARG A 571 -15.72 9.59 -3.88
CA ARG A 571 -16.30 9.83 -2.56
C ARG A 571 -15.62 11.02 -1.89
N ASP A 572 -16.38 11.70 -1.05
CA ASP A 572 -15.84 12.61 -0.05
C ASP A 572 -15.01 11.81 0.95
N ALA A 573 -13.75 12.17 1.16
CA ALA A 573 -12.82 11.39 1.98
C ALA A 573 -13.11 11.50 3.48
N ALA A 574 -13.70 12.61 3.95
CA ALA A 574 -14.03 12.81 5.36
C ALA A 574 -15.26 12.04 5.79
N THR A 575 -16.25 11.89 4.91
CA THR A 575 -17.57 11.33 5.26
C THR A 575 -17.84 9.96 4.64
N GLY A 576 -17.10 9.60 3.59
CA GLY A 576 -17.33 8.40 2.79
C GLY A 576 -18.59 8.48 1.91
N GLU A 577 -19.22 9.66 1.79
CA GLU A 577 -20.37 9.88 0.92
C GLU A 577 -19.97 9.75 -0.55
N VAL A 578 -20.78 9.03 -1.33
CA VAL A 578 -20.55 8.87 -2.76
C VAL A 578 -20.99 10.14 -3.49
N LEU A 579 -20.05 10.82 -4.11
CA LEU A 579 -20.26 12.02 -4.92
C LEU A 579 -20.72 11.63 -6.33
N SER A 580 -20.04 10.62 -6.90
CA SER A 580 -20.42 10.02 -8.18
C SER A 580 -20.03 8.54 -8.20
N GLY A 581 -20.73 7.73 -8.97
CA GLY A 581 -20.42 6.31 -9.09
C GLY A 581 -21.03 5.67 -10.33
N THR A 582 -20.35 4.69 -10.89
CA THR A 582 -20.75 4.00 -12.12
C THR A 582 -20.79 2.50 -11.91
N TYR A 583 -21.92 1.88 -12.23
CA TYR A 583 -22.09 0.44 -12.17
C TYR A 583 -21.40 -0.24 -13.35
N SER A 584 -20.67 -1.33 -13.10
CA SER A 584 -19.99 -2.10 -14.16
C SER A 584 -20.61 -3.49 -14.43
N GLY A 585 -21.34 -4.05 -13.46
CA GLY A 585 -21.89 -5.40 -13.53
C GLY A 585 -20.84 -6.52 -13.49
N ARG A 586 -19.58 -6.18 -13.25
CA ARG A 586 -18.43 -7.12 -13.18
C ARG A 586 -17.33 -6.56 -12.28
N ASP A 587 -16.38 -7.40 -11.98
CA ASP A 587 -15.10 -6.98 -11.43
C ASP A 587 -14.43 -5.97 -12.37
N THR A 588 -14.20 -4.75 -11.90
CA THR A 588 -13.61 -3.66 -12.69
C THR A 588 -12.08 -3.71 -12.67
N GLY A 589 -11.48 -4.26 -11.63
CA GLY A 589 -10.06 -4.55 -11.48
C GLY A 589 -9.16 -3.33 -11.32
N ARG A 590 -9.10 -2.42 -12.27
CA ARG A 590 -8.15 -1.28 -12.26
C ARG A 590 -8.85 0.04 -12.61
N GLY A 591 -8.34 1.11 -12.01
CA GLY A 591 -8.76 2.49 -12.27
C GLY A 591 -7.67 3.46 -11.86
N MET A 592 -7.77 4.68 -12.35
CA MET A 592 -6.75 5.72 -12.20
C MET A 592 -7.40 7.10 -12.05
N ILE A 593 -6.65 8.01 -11.46
CA ILE A 593 -6.91 9.44 -11.51
C ILE A 593 -5.69 10.16 -12.08
N GLY A 594 -5.90 11.28 -12.75
CA GLY A 594 -4.81 12.11 -13.26
C GLY A 594 -5.35 13.31 -14.05
N ASP A 595 -4.66 14.43 -13.99
CA ASP A 595 -4.89 15.56 -14.88
C ASP A 595 -4.38 15.18 -16.28
N VAL A 596 -5.27 14.67 -17.13
CA VAL A 596 -4.98 14.29 -18.51
C VAL A 596 -5.66 15.25 -19.52
N LEU A 597 -6.52 16.14 -19.04
CA LEU A 597 -7.24 17.16 -19.80
C LEU A 597 -7.07 18.54 -19.15
N PRO A 598 -5.88 19.17 -19.29
CA PRO A 598 -5.52 20.40 -18.55
C PRO A 598 -6.43 21.62 -18.80
N GLU A 599 -7.33 21.55 -19.78
CA GLU A 599 -8.37 22.57 -20.02
C GLU A 599 -9.64 22.35 -19.18
N ILE A 600 -9.76 21.20 -18.49
CA ILE A 600 -10.89 20.89 -17.60
C ILE A 600 -10.37 21.01 -16.17
N ARG A 601 -11.04 21.83 -15.36
CA ARG A 601 -10.66 22.04 -13.97
C ARG A 601 -10.92 20.80 -13.13
N GLY A 602 -9.94 20.43 -12.30
CA GLY A 602 -9.96 19.23 -11.47
C GLY A 602 -9.20 18.06 -12.09
N ILE A 603 -9.12 16.95 -11.38
CA ILE A 603 -8.44 15.74 -11.81
C ILE A 603 -9.46 14.76 -12.37
N GLU A 604 -9.23 14.22 -13.58
CA GLU A 604 -10.08 13.19 -14.15
C GLU A 604 -9.90 11.86 -13.44
N SER A 605 -10.97 11.04 -13.48
CA SER A 605 -10.96 9.66 -13.02
C SER A 605 -11.50 8.72 -14.08
N TRP A 606 -11.00 7.49 -14.13
CA TRP A 606 -11.43 6.46 -15.07
C TRP A 606 -11.11 5.06 -14.57
N ALA A 607 -11.78 4.07 -15.16
CA ALA A 607 -11.55 2.67 -14.83
C ALA A 607 -11.70 1.76 -16.04
N SER A 608 -11.29 0.50 -15.92
CA SER A 608 -11.46 -0.54 -16.94
C SER A 608 -12.91 -1.00 -17.04
N LEU A 609 -13.84 -0.05 -17.30
CA LEU A 609 -15.26 -0.31 -17.46
C LEU A 609 -15.56 -1.05 -18.78
N PRO A 610 -16.70 -1.75 -18.90
CA PRO A 610 -17.09 -2.37 -20.17
C PRO A 610 -17.17 -1.34 -21.30
N GLY A 611 -16.51 -1.60 -22.41
CA GLY A 611 -16.56 -0.71 -23.59
C GLY A 611 -17.98 -0.58 -24.16
N GLY A 612 -18.30 0.61 -24.69
CA GLY A 612 -19.58 0.89 -25.36
C GLY A 612 -20.74 1.21 -24.42
N SER A 613 -20.52 1.30 -23.09
CA SER A 613 -21.52 1.91 -22.19
C SER A 613 -21.37 3.44 -22.22
N GLU A 614 -22.48 4.18 -22.06
CA GLU A 614 -22.45 5.64 -21.90
C GLU A 614 -21.60 6.07 -20.70
N ALA A 615 -21.40 5.16 -19.74
CA ALA A 615 -20.59 5.34 -18.55
C ALA A 615 -19.09 5.08 -18.77
N SER A 616 -18.67 4.52 -19.92
CA SER A 616 -17.26 4.35 -20.27
C SER A 616 -16.70 5.68 -20.78
N GLY A 617 -15.60 6.13 -20.20
CA GLY A 617 -14.96 7.39 -20.55
C GLY A 617 -14.22 8.00 -19.36
N LEU A 618 -13.68 9.19 -19.57
CA LEU A 618 -13.12 10.00 -18.50
C LEU A 618 -14.27 10.64 -17.70
N HIS A 619 -14.15 10.66 -16.39
CA HIS A 619 -15.04 11.35 -15.49
C HIS A 619 -14.34 12.58 -14.94
N THR A 620 -14.94 13.76 -15.08
CA THR A 620 -14.41 14.98 -14.48
C THR A 620 -14.54 14.92 -12.95
N ALA A 621 -13.83 15.79 -12.25
CA ALA A 621 -13.94 15.94 -10.80
C ALA A 621 -15.39 16.16 -10.34
N SER A 622 -16.20 16.89 -11.10
CA SER A 622 -17.63 17.09 -10.82
C SER A 622 -18.54 15.90 -11.16
N GLY A 623 -17.98 14.79 -11.66
CA GLY A 623 -18.71 13.56 -12.02
C GLY A 623 -19.33 13.56 -13.43
N ALA A 624 -19.10 14.58 -14.27
CA ALA A 624 -19.54 14.55 -15.64
C ALA A 624 -18.74 13.51 -16.46
N VAL A 625 -19.44 12.76 -17.33
CA VAL A 625 -18.82 11.73 -18.17
C VAL A 625 -18.48 12.31 -19.55
N LEU A 626 -17.23 12.11 -19.95
CA LEU A 626 -16.72 12.39 -21.28
C LEU A 626 -16.56 11.06 -22.03
N PRO A 627 -17.55 10.65 -22.84
CA PRO A 627 -17.54 9.33 -23.47
C PRO A 627 -16.38 9.20 -24.45
N GLY A 628 -15.74 8.03 -24.46
CA GLY A 628 -14.63 7.75 -25.36
C GLY A 628 -13.62 6.75 -24.79
N PRO A 629 -12.47 6.61 -25.46
CA PRO A 629 -11.36 5.82 -24.91
C PRO A 629 -10.82 6.45 -23.63
N VAL A 630 -10.20 5.64 -22.80
CA VAL A 630 -9.54 6.08 -21.56
C VAL A 630 -8.04 5.74 -21.60
N PRO A 631 -7.20 6.46 -20.86
CA PRO A 631 -5.78 6.13 -20.73
C PRO A 631 -5.56 4.78 -20.02
N GLY A 632 -4.29 4.36 -19.91
CA GLY A 632 -3.90 3.19 -19.11
C GLY A 632 -4.34 3.31 -17.64
N THR A 633 -4.50 2.17 -16.97
CA THR A 633 -5.01 2.10 -15.58
C THR A 633 -4.03 1.45 -14.60
N ASN A 634 -2.76 1.24 -15.00
CA ASN A 634 -1.81 0.48 -14.17
C ASN A 634 -1.10 1.34 -13.13
N GLN A 635 -0.49 2.44 -13.56
CA GLN A 635 0.30 3.35 -12.71
C GLN A 635 0.34 4.73 -13.35
N SER A 636 0.34 5.79 -12.54
CA SER A 636 0.60 7.17 -12.98
C SER A 636 2.01 7.60 -12.61
N ILE A 637 2.47 8.66 -13.28
CA ILE A 637 3.76 9.31 -13.03
C ILE A 637 3.67 10.81 -13.39
N ARG A 638 4.25 11.67 -12.58
CA ARG A 638 4.47 13.08 -12.91
C ARG A 638 5.80 13.21 -13.64
N TRP A 639 5.75 13.15 -14.97
CA TRP A 639 6.93 13.08 -15.83
C TRP A 639 7.17 14.36 -16.63
N ALA A 640 6.11 14.89 -17.23
CA ALA A 640 6.20 16.08 -18.07
C ALA A 640 6.45 17.36 -17.27
N GLY A 641 6.91 18.39 -17.97
CA GLY A 641 7.20 19.68 -17.35
C GLY A 641 5.99 20.59 -17.15
N ASP A 642 4.79 20.16 -17.50
CA ASP A 642 3.55 20.96 -17.56
C ASP A 642 2.53 20.62 -16.46
N LEU A 643 2.90 19.84 -15.45
CA LEU A 643 2.08 19.36 -14.32
C LEU A 643 0.96 18.37 -14.69
N THR A 644 0.79 18.01 -15.97
CA THR A 644 -0.15 16.96 -16.35
C THR A 644 0.33 15.60 -15.88
N THR A 645 -0.59 14.62 -15.83
CA THR A 645 -0.30 13.27 -15.40
C THR A 645 -0.02 12.38 -16.61
N GLN A 646 1.09 11.64 -16.57
CA GLN A 646 1.41 10.59 -17.53
C GLN A 646 1.16 9.21 -16.92
N LEU A 647 1.05 8.18 -17.75
CA LEU A 647 0.75 6.81 -17.37
C LEU A 647 1.94 5.90 -17.66
N VAL A 648 2.26 5.02 -16.72
CA VAL A 648 3.20 3.93 -16.95
C VAL A 648 2.41 2.70 -17.38
N ASN A 649 2.53 2.31 -18.64
CA ASN A 649 1.83 1.15 -19.21
C ASN A 649 2.78 -0.04 -19.37
N GLY A 650 2.27 -1.26 -19.24
CA GLY A 650 3.11 -2.45 -19.37
C GLY A 650 2.58 -3.71 -18.70
N ALA A 651 1.26 -3.98 -18.78
CA ALA A 651 0.69 -5.20 -18.25
C ALA A 651 1.22 -6.46 -18.97
N GLY A 652 1.51 -7.52 -18.22
CA GLY A 652 1.90 -8.81 -18.77
C GLY A 652 3.40 -9.10 -18.80
N ASP A 653 4.20 -8.48 -17.92
CA ASP A 653 5.66 -8.67 -17.86
C ASP A 653 6.36 -8.24 -19.18
N VAL A 654 6.05 -7.03 -19.61
CA VAL A 654 6.56 -6.43 -20.85
C VAL A 654 7.43 -5.21 -20.56
N THR A 655 8.08 -4.68 -21.59
CA THR A 655 8.77 -3.39 -21.54
C THR A 655 7.73 -2.29 -21.30
N PRO A 656 7.80 -1.50 -20.22
CA PRO A 656 6.85 -0.43 -20.00
C PRO A 656 7.12 0.79 -20.87
N THR A 657 6.07 1.59 -21.08
CA THR A 657 6.14 2.92 -21.67
C THR A 657 5.65 3.96 -20.67
N ILE A 658 6.13 5.21 -20.84
CA ILE A 658 5.50 6.38 -20.25
C ILE A 658 4.71 7.05 -21.35
N ASP A 659 3.40 7.12 -21.18
CA ASP A 659 2.46 7.65 -22.18
C ASP A 659 1.80 8.93 -21.66
N ASP A 660 1.86 9.96 -22.47
CA ASP A 660 1.05 11.15 -22.30
C ASP A 660 -0.24 11.01 -23.13
N TRP A 661 -1.39 11.33 -22.53
CA TRP A 661 -2.68 11.13 -23.18
C TRP A 661 -2.83 11.87 -24.51
N ARG A 662 -2.14 13.00 -24.69
CA ARG A 662 -2.22 13.85 -25.89
C ARG A 662 -1.02 13.72 -26.79
N ARG A 663 0.17 13.60 -26.21
CA ARG A 663 1.44 13.56 -26.95
C ARG A 663 1.84 12.14 -27.38
N GLY A 664 1.17 11.11 -26.82
CA GLY A 664 1.51 9.71 -27.05
C GLY A 664 2.71 9.26 -26.21
N VAL A 665 3.45 8.26 -26.71
CA VAL A 665 4.59 7.66 -25.99
C VAL A 665 5.73 8.67 -25.84
N LEU A 666 6.09 9.00 -24.59
CA LEU A 666 7.22 9.88 -24.26
C LEU A 666 8.50 9.08 -24.02
N LEU A 667 8.38 7.87 -23.46
CA LEU A 667 9.50 6.98 -23.17
C LEU A 667 9.10 5.52 -23.41
N THR A 668 9.98 4.76 -24.06
CA THR A 668 9.98 3.30 -24.02
C THR A 668 11.17 2.86 -23.18
N ALA A 669 10.91 2.13 -22.09
CA ALA A 669 11.95 1.71 -21.16
C ALA A 669 12.67 0.44 -21.64
N ASP A 670 13.36 0.52 -22.77
CA ASP A 670 13.98 -0.60 -23.45
C ASP A 670 14.93 -1.41 -22.54
N GLY A 671 14.86 -2.73 -22.66
CA GLY A 671 15.68 -3.65 -21.87
C GLY A 671 15.19 -3.88 -20.43
N THR A 672 14.05 -3.31 -20.07
CA THR A 672 13.42 -3.49 -18.76
C THR A 672 12.11 -4.28 -18.84
N ARG A 673 11.56 -4.68 -17.68
CA ARG A 673 10.30 -5.43 -17.56
C ARG A 673 9.52 -4.96 -16.34
N THR A 674 8.19 -4.88 -16.51
CA THR A 674 7.25 -4.70 -15.40
C THR A 674 7.16 -5.94 -14.52
N ASN A 675 6.46 -5.84 -13.40
CA ASN A 675 6.24 -6.88 -12.41
C ASN A 675 4.75 -7.23 -12.29
N ASN A 676 4.43 -8.25 -11.50
CA ASN A 676 3.08 -8.58 -11.04
C ASN A 676 2.09 -8.91 -12.19
N GLY A 677 2.57 -9.45 -13.29
CA GLY A 677 1.76 -9.98 -14.39
C GLY A 677 0.77 -8.96 -14.96
N THR A 678 -0.52 -9.25 -14.85
CA THR A 678 -1.59 -8.38 -15.36
C THR A 678 -1.64 -6.99 -14.74
N LYS A 679 -1.05 -6.79 -13.58
CA LYS A 679 -0.99 -5.47 -12.92
C LYS A 679 0.05 -4.54 -13.57
N GLY A 680 1.12 -5.11 -14.15
CA GLY A 680 2.10 -4.37 -14.94
C GLY A 680 2.81 -3.25 -14.18
N ASN A 681 3.13 -3.49 -12.91
CA ASN A 681 3.72 -2.48 -12.05
C ASN A 681 5.23 -2.30 -12.32
N PRO A 682 5.77 -1.07 -12.27
CA PRO A 682 7.20 -0.84 -12.09
C PRO A 682 7.63 -1.29 -10.68
N SER A 683 8.94 -1.24 -10.40
CA SER A 683 9.42 -1.51 -9.04
C SER A 683 9.06 -0.38 -8.07
N LEU A 684 9.11 0.87 -8.53
CA LEU A 684 8.71 2.08 -7.79
C LEU A 684 8.51 3.24 -8.77
N VAL A 685 7.57 4.15 -8.46
CA VAL A 685 7.47 5.49 -9.03
C VAL A 685 7.46 6.49 -7.88
N ALA A 686 8.46 7.36 -7.80
CA ALA A 686 8.55 8.35 -6.73
C ALA A 686 9.56 9.45 -7.07
N ASP A 687 9.39 10.64 -6.47
CA ASP A 687 10.35 11.75 -6.48
C ASP A 687 11.57 11.42 -5.58
N VAL A 688 12.48 10.58 -6.09
CA VAL A 688 13.67 10.15 -5.33
C VAL A 688 14.92 10.96 -5.62
N LEU A 689 14.95 11.70 -6.73
CA LEU A 689 16.08 12.53 -7.19
C LEU A 689 15.57 13.82 -7.86
N GLY A 690 16.42 14.82 -7.97
CA GLY A 690 16.12 15.99 -8.80
C GLY A 690 15.01 16.88 -8.26
N ASP A 691 14.17 17.40 -9.15
CA ASP A 691 13.06 18.29 -8.82
C ASP A 691 11.82 17.48 -8.34
N TRP A 692 10.67 18.13 -8.26
CA TRP A 692 9.40 17.55 -7.78
C TRP A 692 8.81 16.45 -8.69
N ARG A 693 9.40 16.19 -9.86
CA ARG A 693 8.92 15.14 -10.76
C ARG A 693 9.40 13.78 -10.29
N GLU A 694 8.67 12.76 -10.72
CA GLU A 694 8.89 11.41 -10.27
C GLU A 694 9.85 10.65 -11.19
N GLU A 695 10.68 9.80 -10.62
CA GLU A 695 11.48 8.83 -11.34
C GLU A 695 10.71 7.53 -11.55
N LEU A 696 10.95 6.88 -12.69
CA LEU A 696 10.52 5.52 -12.96
C LEU A 696 11.66 4.55 -12.63
N LEU A 697 11.44 3.71 -11.61
CA LEU A 697 12.36 2.64 -11.22
C LEU A 697 11.80 1.31 -11.71
N VAL A 698 12.52 0.64 -12.61
CA VAL A 698 12.05 -0.61 -13.21
C VAL A 698 13.21 -1.58 -13.41
N ARG A 699 13.00 -2.88 -13.09
CA ARG A 699 14.04 -3.90 -13.23
C ARG A 699 14.48 -4.08 -14.69
N THR A 700 15.77 -4.38 -14.90
CA THR A 700 16.23 -4.91 -16.19
C THR A 700 15.62 -6.29 -16.44
N ALA A 701 15.54 -6.70 -17.71
CA ALA A 701 14.92 -7.96 -18.10
C ALA A 701 15.53 -9.18 -17.40
N ASP A 702 16.84 -9.14 -17.14
CA ASP A 702 17.60 -10.19 -16.43
C ASP A 702 17.65 -9.99 -14.90
N SER A 703 17.12 -8.86 -14.41
CA SER A 703 17.18 -8.44 -13.00
C SER A 703 18.61 -8.31 -12.46
N THR A 704 19.58 -7.94 -13.29
CA THR A 704 20.94 -7.60 -12.83
C THR A 704 21.06 -6.15 -12.37
N ALA A 705 20.06 -5.33 -12.67
CA ALA A 705 19.94 -3.95 -12.21
C ALA A 705 18.47 -3.53 -12.08
N VAL A 706 18.24 -2.44 -11.35
CA VAL A 706 17.08 -1.56 -11.50
C VAL A 706 17.51 -0.33 -12.26
N ARG A 707 16.81 -0.02 -13.36
CA ARG A 707 17.04 1.19 -14.13
C ARG A 707 16.18 2.31 -13.59
N ILE A 708 16.81 3.42 -13.25
CA ILE A 708 16.19 4.65 -12.74
C ILE A 708 16.16 5.64 -13.91
N TYR A 709 14.96 5.96 -14.42
CA TYR A 709 14.75 6.95 -15.43
C TYR A 709 14.31 8.26 -14.80
N LEU A 710 14.83 9.38 -15.29
CA LEU A 710 14.40 10.71 -14.93
C LEU A 710 13.94 11.47 -16.19
N SER A 711 12.99 12.40 -16.02
CA SER A 711 12.61 13.32 -17.07
C SER A 711 13.71 14.36 -17.31
N THR A 712 14.11 14.52 -18.54
CA THR A 712 15.07 15.58 -18.95
C THR A 712 14.38 16.77 -19.65
N GLU A 713 13.05 16.83 -19.62
CA GLU A 713 12.27 17.97 -20.08
C GLU A 713 12.48 19.15 -19.13
N VAL A 714 12.72 20.34 -19.67
CA VAL A 714 12.84 21.56 -18.85
C VAL A 714 11.45 22.00 -18.42
N THR A 715 11.27 22.26 -17.12
CA THR A 715 10.03 22.85 -16.58
C THR A 715 10.27 24.24 -15.98
N GLY A 716 9.32 25.15 -16.18
CA GLY A 716 9.27 26.44 -15.52
C GLY A 716 8.49 26.43 -14.20
N HIS A 717 8.12 25.28 -13.68
CA HIS A 717 7.42 25.16 -12.40
C HIS A 717 8.41 24.91 -11.27
N LYS A 718 8.21 25.63 -10.16
CA LYS A 718 9.05 25.56 -8.96
C LYS A 718 8.24 25.08 -7.78
N LEU A 719 8.55 23.88 -7.31
CA LEU A 719 7.90 23.25 -6.17
C LEU A 719 8.98 22.58 -5.30
N TYR A 720 8.68 22.39 -4.03
CA TYR A 720 9.54 21.56 -3.17
C TYR A 720 9.39 20.08 -3.54
N THR A 721 10.39 19.27 -3.18
CA THR A 721 10.32 17.82 -3.38
C THR A 721 9.07 17.24 -2.72
N LEU A 722 8.30 16.47 -3.48
CA LEU A 722 7.07 15.82 -2.98
C LEU A 722 7.35 14.89 -1.80
N MET A 723 8.58 14.39 -1.65
CA MET A 723 9.00 13.60 -0.48
C MET A 723 8.94 14.39 0.83
N GLN A 724 8.76 15.70 0.78
CA GLN A 724 8.48 16.54 1.96
C GLN A 724 6.99 16.94 2.09
N ASP A 725 6.10 16.43 1.23
CA ASP A 725 4.68 16.38 1.53
C ASP A 725 4.39 15.14 2.40
N PRO A 726 3.78 15.28 3.59
CA PRO A 726 3.60 14.17 4.52
C PRO A 726 2.75 13.03 3.94
N GLN A 727 1.72 13.35 3.15
CA GLN A 727 0.89 12.32 2.53
C GLN A 727 1.66 11.62 1.42
N TYR A 728 2.27 12.35 0.49
CA TYR A 728 3.02 11.75 -0.60
C TYR A 728 4.12 10.81 -0.09
N ARG A 729 4.87 11.22 0.96
CA ARG A 729 5.95 10.40 1.52
C ARG A 729 5.46 9.09 2.14
N VAL A 730 4.34 9.09 2.85
CA VAL A 730 3.76 7.85 3.39
C VAL A 730 3.15 6.99 2.29
N GLU A 731 2.60 7.60 1.22
CA GLU A 731 2.13 6.91 0.03
C GLU A 731 3.28 6.19 -0.71
N VAL A 732 4.45 6.80 -0.83
CA VAL A 732 5.66 6.15 -1.38
C VAL A 732 6.06 4.95 -0.52
N ALA A 733 6.04 5.07 0.80
CA ALA A 733 6.39 3.96 1.70
C ALA A 733 5.43 2.76 1.59
N ARG A 734 4.14 3.01 1.27
CA ARG A 734 3.14 1.94 1.11
C ARG A 734 3.06 1.40 -0.32
N GLN A 735 3.70 2.02 -1.32
CA GLN A 735 3.54 1.66 -2.75
C GLN A 735 3.88 0.19 -3.02
N GLN A 736 4.80 -0.40 -2.26
CA GLN A 736 5.15 -1.83 -2.32
C GLN A 736 4.03 -2.77 -1.81
N THR A 737 2.93 -2.24 -1.28
CA THR A 737 1.85 -3.03 -0.70
C THR A 737 0.99 -3.64 -1.79
N THR A 738 0.95 -4.95 -1.85
CA THR A 738 0.15 -5.81 -2.73
C THR A 738 0.15 -5.42 -4.22
N TYR A 739 -0.82 -4.62 -4.69
CA TYR A 739 -0.98 -4.31 -6.13
C TYR A 739 -0.44 -2.94 -6.52
N ASN A 740 0.55 -2.43 -5.84
CA ASN A 740 1.22 -1.15 -6.09
C ASN A 740 0.26 -0.07 -6.63
N GLN A 741 0.00 0.95 -5.84
CA GLN A 741 -0.84 2.08 -6.25
C GLN A 741 0.03 3.33 -6.33
N PRO A 742 -0.26 4.28 -7.25
CA PRO A 742 0.46 5.55 -7.32
C PRO A 742 0.44 6.32 -6.00
N SER A 743 1.40 7.20 -5.83
CA SER A 743 1.51 8.10 -4.69
C SER A 743 0.95 9.47 -5.05
N TYR A 744 0.11 10.05 -4.19
CA TYR A 744 -0.48 11.36 -4.40
C TYR A 744 -0.19 12.30 -3.23
N PRO A 745 0.04 13.62 -3.49
CA PRO A 745 0.19 14.60 -2.42
C PRO A 745 -1.15 14.87 -1.71
N GLY A 746 -1.07 15.43 -0.49
CA GLY A 746 -2.24 15.86 0.29
C GLY A 746 -2.85 17.18 -0.15
N PHE A 747 -2.63 17.58 -1.40
CA PHE A 747 -3.15 18.82 -1.96
C PHE A 747 -3.32 18.73 -3.47
N TYR A 748 -4.12 19.63 -4.03
CA TYR A 748 -4.36 19.69 -5.47
C TYR A 748 -3.09 20.07 -6.25
N LEU A 749 -2.66 19.18 -7.16
CA LEU A 749 -1.50 19.39 -8.02
C LEU A 749 -1.82 18.94 -9.45
N ALA A 750 -2.11 19.93 -10.31
CA ALA A 750 -2.52 19.78 -11.70
C ALA A 750 -2.05 21.01 -12.51
N ALA A 751 -2.30 21.04 -13.80
CA ALA A 751 -1.87 22.12 -14.69
C ALA A 751 -2.42 23.50 -14.31
N ASP A 752 -3.58 23.55 -13.68
CA ASP A 752 -4.25 24.78 -13.22
C ASP A 752 -4.12 25.05 -11.70
N THR A 753 -3.11 24.44 -11.05
CA THR A 753 -2.85 24.60 -9.61
C THR A 753 -2.78 26.07 -9.21
N ASP A 754 -3.56 26.46 -8.20
CA ASP A 754 -3.39 27.73 -7.50
C ASP A 754 -2.26 27.62 -6.48
N TRP A 755 -1.10 28.12 -6.83
CA TRP A 755 0.11 28.06 -6.02
C TRP A 755 0.00 28.74 -4.65
N ALA A 756 -0.98 29.63 -4.46
CA ALA A 756 -1.23 30.25 -3.16
C ALA A 756 -1.82 29.25 -2.14
N HIS A 757 -2.46 28.20 -2.60
CA HIS A 757 -3.09 27.16 -1.80
C HIS A 757 -2.18 25.94 -1.56
N VAL A 758 -1.05 25.81 -2.25
CA VAL A 758 -0.09 24.73 -2.02
C VAL A 758 0.43 24.79 -0.58
N PRO A 759 0.29 23.75 0.23
CA PRO A 759 0.73 23.70 1.61
C PRO A 759 2.25 23.95 1.73
N ARG A 760 2.66 24.55 2.82
CA ARG A 760 4.08 24.73 3.15
C ARG A 760 4.35 24.05 4.49
N PRO A 761 4.63 22.72 4.47
CA PRO A 761 4.88 21.98 5.68
C PRO A 761 6.02 22.63 6.47
N ALA A 762 5.77 22.93 7.75
CA ALA A 762 6.78 23.48 8.63
C ALA A 762 7.76 22.36 9.02
N GLY A 763 8.91 22.31 8.35
CA GLY A 763 10.01 21.49 8.83
C GLY A 763 10.42 21.89 10.24
N ARG A 764 10.90 20.95 11.06
CA ARG A 764 11.53 21.31 12.35
C ARG A 764 12.62 22.34 12.08
N GLY A 765 12.48 23.54 12.63
CA GLY A 765 13.56 24.49 12.65
C GLY A 765 14.82 23.84 13.22
N ARG A 766 15.97 24.15 12.64
CA ARG A 766 17.31 23.71 13.07
C ARG A 766 17.54 23.99 14.55
#